data_bbfa8a6877d93e64046f3030bd1d415d
#
_entry.id   bbfa8a6877d93e64046f3030bd1d415d
#
_cell.length_a   1.000
_cell.length_b   1.000
_cell.length_c   1.000
_cell.angle_alpha   90.00
_cell.angle_beta   90.00
_cell.angle_gamma   90.00
#
_symmetry.space_group_name_H-M   'P 1'
#
loop_
_entity.id
_entity.type
_entity.pdbx_description
1 polymer ?
#
loop_
_entity_poly.entity_id
_entity_poly.type
_entity_poly.pdbx_seq_one_letter_code
_entity_poly.pdbx_strand_id
1 'polypeptide(L)'
;MLDFIRIACAVPAVRVGDTAKNAEDICAYIEKADARQADIVLFPELALTGYTCQDLFFQDALWTGVQQGIRKIADCTKNHPGVTAVVGLPVRTGMRMYNCAAVISRGKIHALVPKTYIPNYNEFYEKRWFSSGAEVTEDLAELLGEPVPVLPRAVFRVGGTLLGVEICEDMWTPLPPSTFLALNGAEVILNLSASNETIGKRAYRRGLVQHQSAALNCVYAYCSAGSTESTQDLIFSGQSLIGEDGRLLAETEEPIASDYMLVCDCDLGRIRADRMKNKGFKDAAQQNPGHPAVLVDTNAPELRSDGTRYPLAKLPFVPAGKQNRVQRCMEIFHMQVAGLKQRLAILGSAKAVVGISGGLDSTLALLVSVEAMRRLGRPASDVCGVTMPCFGTSDRTYNNSWELMRTLGISCKEINIKDAVNLHFSDIGHDPSIHNGTYENSQARERTQILMDYASVVGGIVVGTGDLSELALGWCTYNGDHMSMYGVNASIPKTLIRWMIDAISEMPAFAPSRAVLQDILDTPISPELLPPDAEGKIAQHTEDLVGPYALHDFFLYYVLRFGFRPTKIYTLACRAFAGDFEPEVIKKWLKTFYRRFFTQQFKRSCLPDGVKVGSVTLSPRGDWRMPSDASARLWLDEVENL
;
A
#
# COMPACT_ATOMS: atom_id res chain seq x y z
N MET A 1 19.26 -7.62 1.16
CA MET A 1 18.81 -6.70 0.09
C MET A 1 17.40 -6.19 0.41
N LEU A 2 17.11 -4.92 0.21
CA LEU A 2 15.79 -4.32 0.54
C LEU A 2 14.76 -4.49 -0.57
N ASP A 3 15.13 -5.09 -1.71
CA ASP A 3 14.28 -5.34 -2.89
C ASP A 3 13.64 -4.06 -3.49
N PHE A 4 14.39 -2.97 -3.55
CA PHE A 4 13.98 -1.76 -4.27
C PHE A 4 14.65 -1.68 -5.64
N ILE A 5 13.93 -1.07 -6.61
CA ILE A 5 14.47 -0.64 -7.89
C ILE A 5 14.25 0.86 -8.06
N ARG A 6 15.27 1.60 -8.51
CA ARG A 6 15.16 3.03 -8.80
C ARG A 6 15.00 3.27 -10.29
N ILE A 7 13.88 3.86 -10.66
CA ILE A 7 13.53 4.16 -12.05
C ILE A 7 13.57 5.68 -12.25
N ALA A 8 14.25 6.10 -13.32
CA ALA A 8 14.27 7.47 -13.81
C ALA A 8 13.52 7.53 -15.14
N CYS A 9 12.47 8.35 -15.24
CA CYS A 9 11.83 8.73 -16.50
C CYS A 9 12.43 10.09 -16.92
N ALA A 10 13.18 10.11 -18.01
CA ALA A 10 13.87 11.30 -18.51
C ALA A 10 13.22 11.78 -19.81
N VAL A 11 12.75 13.03 -19.82
CA VAL A 11 12.12 13.67 -20.97
C VAL A 11 13.02 14.81 -21.46
N PRO A 12 13.97 14.53 -22.37
CA PRO A 12 14.84 15.56 -22.91
C PRO A 12 14.08 16.59 -23.77
N ALA A 13 14.66 17.77 -23.95
CA ALA A 13 14.20 18.76 -24.91
C ALA A 13 14.59 18.35 -26.33
N VAL A 14 13.83 17.45 -26.93
CA VAL A 14 14.11 16.88 -28.25
C VAL A 14 14.14 17.95 -29.34
N ARG A 15 15.10 17.85 -30.26
CA ARG A 15 15.13 18.57 -31.54
C ARG A 15 14.79 17.61 -32.66
N VAL A 16 13.67 17.82 -33.32
CA VAL A 16 13.16 16.92 -34.35
C VAL A 16 14.17 16.82 -35.50
N GLY A 17 14.63 15.61 -35.80
CA GLY A 17 15.62 15.29 -36.84
C GLY A 17 17.08 15.50 -36.44
N ASP A 18 17.39 16.14 -35.32
CA ASP A 18 18.77 16.41 -34.84
C ASP A 18 19.24 15.26 -33.92
N THR A 19 19.55 14.13 -34.52
CA THR A 19 19.96 12.91 -33.78
C THR A 19 21.26 13.12 -32.99
N ALA A 20 22.16 14.01 -33.45
CA ALA A 20 23.44 14.29 -32.78
C ALA A 20 23.19 14.99 -31.43
N LYS A 21 22.37 16.07 -31.44
CA LYS A 21 22.02 16.80 -30.23
C LYS A 21 21.17 15.96 -29.29
N ASN A 22 20.17 15.23 -29.81
CA ASN A 22 19.33 14.35 -29.00
C ASN A 22 20.15 13.26 -28.30
N ALA A 23 21.15 12.67 -28.99
CA ALA A 23 22.07 11.71 -28.37
C ALA A 23 22.92 12.32 -27.26
N GLU A 24 23.37 13.60 -27.41
CA GLU A 24 24.05 14.33 -26.34
C GLU A 24 23.17 14.50 -25.11
N ASP A 25 21.96 14.95 -25.31
CA ASP A 25 21.00 15.18 -24.22
C ASP A 25 20.61 13.86 -23.53
N ILE A 26 20.42 12.77 -24.29
CA ILE A 26 20.20 11.43 -23.75
C ILE A 26 21.39 10.99 -22.89
N CYS A 27 22.64 11.18 -23.37
CA CYS A 27 23.84 10.86 -22.58
C CYS A 27 23.91 11.69 -21.28
N ALA A 28 23.60 12.99 -21.34
CA ALA A 28 23.56 13.84 -20.16
C ALA A 28 22.52 13.37 -19.12
N TYR A 29 21.40 12.85 -19.58
CA TYR A 29 20.39 12.24 -18.68
C TYR A 29 20.82 10.89 -18.13
N ILE A 30 21.55 10.06 -18.88
CA ILE A 30 22.15 8.81 -18.37
C ILE A 30 23.14 9.15 -17.24
N GLU A 31 24.00 10.14 -17.41
CA GLU A 31 24.92 10.63 -16.38
C GLU A 31 24.17 11.13 -15.14
N LYS A 32 23.14 11.97 -15.32
CA LYS A 32 22.28 12.45 -14.21
C LYS A 32 21.55 11.29 -13.48
N ALA A 33 21.11 10.26 -14.21
CA ALA A 33 20.47 9.08 -13.65
C ALA A 33 21.46 8.26 -12.81
N ASP A 34 22.68 8.06 -13.32
CA ASP A 34 23.75 7.38 -12.59
C ASP A 34 24.14 8.12 -11.31
N ALA A 35 24.31 9.43 -11.38
CA ALA A 35 24.57 10.28 -10.20
C ALA A 35 23.45 10.18 -9.14
N ARG A 36 22.22 9.85 -9.53
CA ARG A 36 21.09 9.59 -8.64
C ARG A 36 20.91 8.11 -8.29
N GLN A 37 21.87 7.27 -8.68
CA GLN A 37 21.87 5.82 -8.45
C GLN A 37 20.62 5.12 -9.03
N ALA A 38 20.11 5.61 -10.17
CA ALA A 38 19.03 4.93 -10.86
C ALA A 38 19.53 3.62 -11.48
N ASP A 39 18.73 2.57 -11.37
CA ASP A 39 18.99 1.27 -11.99
C ASP A 39 18.56 1.29 -13.46
N ILE A 40 17.46 2.02 -13.74
CA ILE A 40 16.86 2.17 -15.06
C ILE A 40 16.71 3.66 -15.38
N VAL A 41 17.02 4.03 -16.64
CA VAL A 41 16.59 5.30 -17.22
C VAL A 41 15.75 5.04 -18.45
N LEU A 42 14.50 5.51 -18.43
CA LEU A 42 13.51 5.34 -19.48
C LEU A 42 13.36 6.68 -20.23
N PHE A 43 13.49 6.64 -21.55
CA PHE A 43 13.27 7.76 -22.44
C PHE A 43 11.96 7.60 -23.22
N PRO A 44 11.40 8.68 -23.80
CA PRO A 44 10.22 8.63 -24.63
C PRO A 44 10.38 7.80 -25.92
N GLU A 45 9.27 7.49 -26.53
CA GLU A 45 9.18 6.91 -27.88
C GLU A 45 9.90 7.80 -28.89
N LEU A 46 10.74 7.17 -29.75
CA LEU A 46 11.54 7.84 -30.79
C LEU A 46 12.39 9.03 -30.29
N ALA A 47 12.81 9.03 -29.03
CA ALA A 47 13.54 10.14 -28.40
C ALA A 47 14.85 10.49 -29.12
N LEU A 48 15.45 9.56 -29.84
CA LEU A 48 16.68 9.80 -30.60
C LEU A 48 16.46 10.70 -31.83
N THR A 49 15.30 10.62 -32.48
CA THR A 49 14.97 11.36 -33.69
C THR A 49 14.00 12.50 -33.46
N GLY A 50 13.16 12.37 -32.45
CA GLY A 50 11.86 12.99 -32.33
C GLY A 50 10.78 12.11 -32.97
N TYR A 51 9.59 12.12 -32.38
CA TYR A 51 8.44 11.38 -32.88
C TYR A 51 7.88 12.02 -34.16
N THR A 52 7.92 13.32 -34.26
CA THR A 52 7.26 14.12 -35.31
C THR A 52 8.12 14.31 -36.56
N CYS A 53 9.06 13.39 -36.86
CA CYS A 53 9.92 13.45 -38.04
C CYS A 53 9.17 13.25 -39.36
N GLN A 54 7.96 12.68 -39.37
CA GLN A 54 7.15 12.45 -40.57
C GLN A 54 7.94 11.73 -41.70
N ASP A 55 7.86 12.19 -42.95
CA ASP A 55 8.56 11.56 -44.09
C ASP A 55 10.08 11.68 -44.03
N LEU A 56 10.65 12.41 -43.07
CA LEU A 56 12.10 12.36 -42.82
C LEU A 56 12.56 10.95 -42.41
N PHE A 57 11.68 10.11 -41.87
CA PHE A 57 12.00 8.72 -41.58
C PHE A 57 12.44 7.92 -42.83
N PHE A 58 12.04 8.34 -44.02
CA PHE A 58 12.50 7.71 -45.28
C PHE A 58 13.87 8.20 -45.75
N GLN A 59 14.43 9.26 -45.11
CA GLN A 59 15.68 9.85 -45.56
C GLN A 59 16.91 9.08 -45.02
N ASP A 60 17.89 8.79 -45.89
CA ASP A 60 19.10 8.08 -45.48
C ASP A 60 19.99 8.90 -44.56
N ALA A 61 19.92 10.22 -44.65
CA ALA A 61 20.63 11.13 -43.76
C ALA A 61 20.15 10.93 -42.29
N LEU A 62 18.83 10.79 -42.07
CA LEU A 62 18.30 10.52 -40.73
C LEU A 62 18.75 9.16 -40.21
N TRP A 63 18.73 8.12 -41.08
CA TRP A 63 19.20 6.80 -40.72
C TRP A 63 20.69 6.80 -40.33
N THR A 64 21.53 7.49 -41.09
CA THR A 64 22.95 7.65 -40.75
C THR A 64 23.11 8.31 -39.39
N GLY A 65 22.32 9.35 -39.12
CA GLY A 65 22.30 10.05 -37.84
C GLY A 65 21.84 9.12 -36.69
N VAL A 66 20.85 8.26 -36.90
CA VAL A 66 20.41 7.24 -35.93
C VAL A 66 21.55 6.30 -35.57
N GLN A 67 22.27 5.76 -36.59
CA GLN A 67 23.42 4.88 -36.38
C GLN A 67 24.53 5.55 -35.54
N GLN A 68 24.84 6.82 -35.84
CA GLN A 68 25.84 7.58 -35.08
C GLN A 68 25.36 7.89 -33.65
N GLY A 69 24.10 8.30 -33.50
CA GLY A 69 23.53 8.66 -32.21
C GLY A 69 23.45 7.46 -31.26
N ILE A 70 22.96 6.29 -31.75
CA ILE A 70 22.86 5.11 -30.90
C ILE A 70 24.25 4.56 -30.50
N ARG A 71 25.28 4.72 -31.35
CA ARG A 71 26.67 4.41 -31.01
C ARG A 71 27.15 5.27 -29.85
N LYS A 72 26.93 6.58 -29.94
CA LYS A 72 27.29 7.53 -28.88
C LYS A 72 26.63 7.18 -27.55
N ILE A 73 25.33 6.81 -27.57
CA ILE A 73 24.58 6.40 -26.39
C ILE A 73 25.13 5.09 -25.84
N ALA A 74 25.38 4.08 -26.66
CA ALA A 74 25.99 2.82 -26.24
C ALA A 74 27.35 3.06 -25.57
N ASP A 75 28.23 3.86 -26.20
CA ASP A 75 29.53 4.20 -25.64
C ASP A 75 29.41 4.96 -24.30
N CYS A 76 28.43 5.87 -24.15
CA CYS A 76 28.14 6.57 -22.92
C CYS A 76 27.83 5.57 -21.78
N THR A 77 27.04 4.53 -22.02
CA THR A 77 26.70 3.55 -20.99
C THR A 77 27.89 2.73 -20.48
N LYS A 78 29.04 2.70 -21.19
CA LYS A 78 30.29 2.08 -20.68
C LYS A 78 30.80 2.76 -19.44
N ASN A 79 30.66 4.08 -19.38
CA ASN A 79 31.09 4.90 -18.22
C ASN A 79 30.07 4.88 -17.08
N HIS A 80 28.86 4.38 -17.32
CA HIS A 80 27.75 4.31 -16.38
C HIS A 80 27.21 2.87 -16.23
N PRO A 81 28.05 1.91 -15.81
CA PRO A 81 27.74 0.46 -15.87
C PRO A 81 26.60 0.03 -14.93
N GLY A 82 26.21 0.89 -13.98
CA GLY A 82 25.11 0.65 -13.05
C GLY A 82 23.73 1.03 -13.62
N VAL A 83 23.67 1.66 -14.80
CA VAL A 83 22.43 2.13 -15.42
C VAL A 83 22.10 1.27 -16.64
N THR A 84 20.85 0.82 -16.73
CA THR A 84 20.28 0.30 -17.98
C THR A 84 19.42 1.39 -18.60
N ALA A 85 19.77 1.84 -19.80
CA ALA A 85 19.02 2.83 -20.57
C ALA A 85 18.05 2.16 -21.55
N VAL A 86 16.81 2.69 -21.64
CA VAL A 86 15.82 2.25 -22.61
C VAL A 86 15.44 3.45 -23.48
N VAL A 87 15.80 3.40 -24.76
CA VAL A 87 15.79 4.55 -25.69
C VAL A 87 14.93 4.22 -26.91
N GLY A 88 14.00 5.12 -27.26
CA GLY A 88 13.17 5.01 -28.46
C GLY A 88 13.91 5.47 -29.73
N LEU A 89 13.87 4.65 -30.80
CA LEU A 89 14.49 4.95 -32.08
C LEU A 89 13.80 4.21 -33.26
N PRO A 90 13.86 4.73 -34.49
CA PRO A 90 13.48 3.96 -35.66
C PRO A 90 14.59 2.95 -36.03
N VAL A 91 14.20 1.77 -36.51
CA VAL A 91 15.13 0.70 -36.93
C VAL A 91 14.73 0.17 -38.31
N ARG A 92 15.67 0.13 -39.22
CA ARG A 92 15.50 -0.50 -40.54
C ARG A 92 16.03 -1.94 -40.51
N THR A 93 15.24 -2.88 -41.02
CA THR A 93 15.66 -4.27 -41.22
C THR A 93 15.01 -4.80 -42.52
N GLY A 94 15.83 -5.28 -43.45
CA GLY A 94 15.37 -5.65 -44.78
C GLY A 94 14.65 -4.50 -45.49
N MET A 95 13.42 -4.71 -45.88
CA MET A 95 12.56 -3.72 -46.55
C MET A 95 11.57 -3.05 -45.58
N ARG A 96 11.73 -3.24 -44.27
CA ARG A 96 10.80 -2.71 -43.24
C ARG A 96 11.49 -1.74 -42.31
N MET A 97 10.67 -0.89 -41.71
CA MET A 97 11.10 -0.02 -40.64
C MET A 97 10.18 -0.21 -39.43
N TYR A 98 10.78 -0.30 -38.27
CA TYR A 98 10.09 -0.48 -36.99
C TYR A 98 10.35 0.70 -36.05
N ASN A 99 9.33 1.08 -35.29
CA ASN A 99 9.46 1.92 -34.13
C ASN A 99 9.89 1.02 -32.95
N CYS A 100 11.10 1.19 -32.46
CA CYS A 100 11.72 0.28 -31.49
C CYS A 100 12.14 0.99 -30.20
N ALA A 101 12.21 0.22 -29.12
CA ALA A 101 12.92 0.54 -27.91
C ALA A 101 14.22 -0.28 -27.85
N ALA A 102 15.38 0.38 -27.74
CA ALA A 102 16.66 -0.27 -27.52
C ALA A 102 16.94 -0.37 -26.02
N VAL A 103 17.27 -1.58 -25.54
CA VAL A 103 17.72 -1.82 -24.16
C VAL A 103 19.25 -1.86 -24.16
N ILE A 104 19.86 -0.88 -23.49
CA ILE A 104 21.30 -0.59 -23.60
C ILE A 104 21.93 -0.55 -22.21
N SER A 105 23.01 -1.25 -22.01
CA SER A 105 23.85 -1.11 -20.82
C SER A 105 25.28 -1.54 -21.11
N ARG A 106 26.24 -0.94 -20.42
CA ARG A 106 27.65 -1.33 -20.45
C ARG A 106 28.26 -1.37 -21.88
N GLY A 107 27.81 -0.44 -22.72
CA GLY A 107 28.27 -0.33 -24.13
C GLY A 107 27.62 -1.27 -25.11
N LYS A 108 26.64 -2.06 -24.69
CA LYS A 108 25.97 -3.06 -25.53
C LYS A 108 24.48 -2.77 -25.69
N ILE A 109 23.98 -2.89 -26.92
CA ILE A 109 22.54 -2.98 -27.21
C ILE A 109 22.15 -4.45 -27.06
N HIS A 110 21.36 -4.79 -26.05
CA HIS A 110 21.01 -6.17 -25.73
C HIS A 110 19.93 -6.72 -26.65
N ALA A 111 18.92 -5.93 -26.97
CA ALA A 111 17.90 -6.19 -27.94
C ALA A 111 17.13 -4.92 -28.31
N LEU A 112 16.38 -5.01 -29.41
CA LEU A 112 15.41 -4.04 -29.90
C LEU A 112 14.01 -4.61 -29.72
N VAL A 113 13.13 -3.87 -29.06
CA VAL A 113 11.71 -4.26 -28.88
C VAL A 113 10.87 -3.39 -29.82
N PRO A 114 10.29 -3.97 -30.89
CA PRO A 114 9.45 -3.21 -31.83
C PRO A 114 8.05 -3.02 -31.27
N LYS A 115 7.45 -1.86 -31.56
CA LYS A 115 6.04 -1.54 -31.26
C LYS A 115 5.11 -2.54 -31.92
N THR A 116 4.20 -3.13 -31.15
CA THR A 116 3.29 -4.17 -31.65
C THR A 116 2.08 -3.57 -32.35
N TYR A 117 1.42 -2.61 -31.71
CA TYR A 117 0.22 -1.96 -32.25
C TYR A 117 0.56 -0.59 -32.82
N ILE A 118 0.38 -0.43 -34.13
CA ILE A 118 0.72 0.79 -34.85
C ILE A 118 -0.56 1.62 -35.02
N PRO A 119 -0.70 2.79 -34.37
CA PRO A 119 -1.89 3.63 -34.49
C PRO A 119 -2.02 4.20 -35.91
N ASN A 120 -3.24 4.14 -36.45
CA ASN A 120 -3.55 4.65 -37.79
C ASN A 120 -5.00 5.17 -37.83
N TYR A 121 -5.27 6.16 -37.01
CA TYR A 121 -6.57 6.80 -36.87
C TYR A 121 -6.40 8.25 -36.40
N ASN A 122 -7.36 9.13 -36.73
CA ASN A 122 -7.35 10.55 -36.42
C ASN A 122 -6.01 11.22 -36.80
N GLU A 123 -5.35 11.83 -35.79
CA GLU A 123 -4.04 12.48 -35.90
C GLU A 123 -2.84 11.51 -36.00
N PHE A 124 -3.06 10.23 -35.79
CA PHE A 124 -2.00 9.21 -35.87
C PHE A 124 -2.08 8.44 -37.19
N TYR A 125 -0.96 8.39 -37.92
CA TYR A 125 -0.81 7.67 -39.19
C TYR A 125 0.55 6.97 -39.30
N GLU A 126 0.99 6.34 -38.20
CA GLU A 126 2.29 5.69 -38.09
C GLU A 126 2.49 4.54 -39.09
N LYS A 127 1.41 3.88 -39.54
CA LYS A 127 1.48 2.82 -40.58
C LYS A 127 2.05 3.32 -41.91
N ARG A 128 2.14 4.65 -42.12
CA ARG A 128 2.82 5.21 -43.27
C ARG A 128 4.33 4.91 -43.22
N TRP A 129 4.92 4.80 -42.06
CA TRP A 129 6.36 4.65 -41.88
C TRP A 129 6.75 3.30 -41.27
N PHE A 130 5.97 2.79 -40.30
CA PHE A 130 6.35 1.68 -39.46
C PHE A 130 5.48 0.45 -39.67
N SER A 131 6.16 -0.71 -39.70
CA SER A 131 5.53 -2.04 -39.64
C SER A 131 5.27 -2.44 -38.19
N SER A 132 4.27 -3.32 -37.99
CA SER A 132 3.97 -3.89 -36.67
C SER A 132 5.07 -4.82 -36.19
N GLY A 133 5.39 -4.78 -34.90
CA GLY A 133 6.25 -5.77 -34.25
C GLY A 133 5.72 -7.20 -34.35
N ALA A 134 4.42 -7.40 -34.55
CA ALA A 134 3.83 -8.71 -34.82
C ALA A 134 4.22 -9.29 -36.21
N GLU A 135 4.72 -8.45 -37.09
CA GLU A 135 5.12 -8.81 -38.45
C GLU A 135 6.65 -9.01 -38.60
N VAL A 136 7.40 -9.06 -37.51
CA VAL A 136 8.86 -9.28 -37.55
C VAL A 136 9.15 -10.63 -38.16
N THR A 137 9.86 -10.62 -39.29
CA THR A 137 10.32 -11.78 -40.01
C THR A 137 11.82 -11.96 -39.95
N GLU A 138 12.54 -10.89 -39.68
CA GLU A 138 13.98 -10.84 -39.48
C GLU A 138 14.27 -10.51 -38.03
N ASP A 139 14.81 -11.43 -37.29
CA ASP A 139 15.10 -11.33 -35.84
C ASP A 139 16.41 -10.61 -35.53
N LEU A 140 17.09 -10.09 -36.56
CA LEU A 140 18.33 -9.30 -36.41
C LEU A 140 18.24 -8.01 -37.21
N ALA A 141 18.71 -6.93 -36.61
CA ALA A 141 18.96 -5.67 -37.27
C ALA A 141 20.47 -5.36 -37.25
N GLU A 142 20.99 -4.83 -38.33
CA GLU A 142 22.38 -4.37 -38.34
C GLU A 142 22.48 -2.96 -37.75
N LEU A 143 23.00 -2.87 -36.55
CA LEU A 143 23.29 -1.60 -35.88
C LEU A 143 24.77 -1.57 -35.50
N LEU A 144 25.43 -0.47 -35.76
CA LEU A 144 26.84 -0.28 -35.42
C LEU A 144 27.82 -1.22 -36.12
N GLY A 145 27.37 -1.89 -37.19
CA GLY A 145 28.11 -2.98 -37.87
C GLY A 145 28.04 -4.33 -37.14
N GLU A 146 27.14 -4.47 -36.20
CA GLU A 146 26.88 -5.70 -35.44
C GLU A 146 25.41 -6.11 -35.54
N PRO A 147 25.10 -7.42 -35.56
CA PRO A 147 23.74 -7.92 -35.53
C PRO A 147 23.15 -7.75 -34.12
N VAL A 148 22.05 -7.03 -33.99
CA VAL A 148 21.31 -6.83 -32.77
C VAL A 148 19.94 -7.54 -32.84
N PRO A 149 19.55 -8.35 -31.84
CA PRO A 149 18.27 -9.06 -31.86
C PRO A 149 17.06 -8.10 -31.87
N VAL A 150 16.08 -8.39 -32.75
CA VAL A 150 14.78 -7.71 -32.79
C VAL A 150 13.74 -8.66 -32.18
N LEU A 151 13.31 -8.38 -30.97
CA LEU A 151 12.51 -9.30 -30.16
C LEU A 151 11.17 -8.65 -29.75
N PRO A 152 10.08 -8.96 -30.44
CA PRO A 152 8.75 -8.41 -30.09
C PRO A 152 8.28 -8.77 -28.68
N ARG A 153 8.79 -9.85 -28.13
CA ARG A 153 8.51 -10.30 -26.76
C ARG A 153 9.82 -10.69 -26.08
N ALA A 154 10.39 -9.74 -25.35
CA ALA A 154 11.59 -9.95 -24.56
C ALA A 154 11.36 -9.57 -23.11
N VAL A 155 11.91 -10.39 -22.21
CA VAL A 155 12.01 -10.09 -20.79
C VAL A 155 13.49 -9.95 -20.46
N PHE A 156 13.86 -8.80 -19.90
CA PHE A 156 15.25 -8.45 -19.61
C PHE A 156 15.57 -8.67 -18.13
N ARG A 157 16.64 -9.41 -17.87
CA ARG A 157 17.15 -9.56 -16.51
C ARG A 157 18.10 -8.40 -16.18
N VAL A 158 17.75 -7.60 -15.18
CA VAL A 158 18.54 -6.47 -14.68
C VAL A 158 18.65 -6.57 -13.17
N GLY A 159 19.85 -6.75 -12.65
CA GLY A 159 20.10 -6.77 -11.20
C GLY A 159 19.23 -7.74 -10.37
N GLY A 160 18.86 -8.88 -10.97
CA GLY A 160 18.03 -9.91 -10.30
C GLY A 160 16.51 -9.69 -10.40
N THR A 161 16.04 -8.64 -11.08
CA THR A 161 14.64 -8.44 -11.47
C THR A 161 14.41 -8.64 -12.96
N LEU A 162 13.17 -8.80 -13.37
CA LEU A 162 12.77 -8.98 -14.76
C LEU A 162 11.95 -7.79 -15.25
N LEU A 163 12.38 -7.21 -16.38
CA LEU A 163 11.75 -6.07 -17.02
C LEU A 163 11.08 -6.47 -18.33
N GLY A 164 9.92 -5.91 -18.62
CA GLY A 164 9.26 -5.93 -19.92
C GLY A 164 9.21 -4.53 -20.53
N VAL A 165 9.22 -4.43 -21.84
CA VAL A 165 9.15 -3.15 -22.56
C VAL A 165 8.00 -3.21 -23.57
N GLU A 166 7.20 -2.14 -23.62
CA GLU A 166 6.18 -1.91 -24.65
C GLU A 166 6.15 -0.43 -25.06
N ILE A 167 5.50 -0.10 -26.18
CA ILE A 167 5.58 1.24 -26.75
C ILE A 167 4.18 1.82 -26.97
N CYS A 168 3.89 2.91 -26.27
CA CYS A 168 2.78 3.84 -26.46
C CYS A 168 1.42 3.14 -26.67
N GLU A 169 0.97 3.02 -27.93
CA GLU A 169 -0.32 2.42 -28.32
C GLU A 169 -0.53 1.02 -27.76
N ASP A 170 0.56 0.28 -27.52
CA ASP A 170 0.50 -1.05 -26.93
C ASP A 170 -0.33 -1.09 -25.64
N MET A 171 -0.19 -0.08 -24.78
CA MET A 171 -0.94 0.03 -23.52
C MET A 171 -2.45 0.30 -23.72
N TRP A 172 -2.83 0.91 -24.84
CA TRP A 172 -4.22 1.36 -25.09
C TRP A 172 -5.11 0.26 -25.66
N THR A 173 -4.51 -0.85 -26.07
CA THR A 173 -5.24 -1.96 -26.70
C THR A 173 -5.85 -2.88 -25.64
N PRO A 174 -6.90 -3.65 -26.00
CA PRO A 174 -7.53 -4.60 -25.07
C PRO A 174 -6.59 -5.72 -24.61
N LEU A 175 -5.55 -6.03 -25.38
CA LEU A 175 -4.58 -7.08 -25.08
C LEU A 175 -3.15 -6.55 -25.26
N PRO A 176 -2.66 -5.76 -24.31
CA PRO A 176 -1.34 -5.16 -24.39
C PRO A 176 -0.22 -6.20 -24.27
N PRO A 177 0.94 -6.01 -24.93
CA PRO A 177 2.10 -6.89 -24.79
C PRO A 177 2.54 -7.09 -23.34
N SER A 178 2.42 -6.05 -22.49
CA SER A 178 2.73 -6.12 -21.06
C SER A 178 2.01 -7.24 -20.33
N THR A 179 0.81 -7.65 -20.77
CA THR A 179 0.08 -8.79 -20.20
C THR A 179 0.92 -10.06 -20.32
N PHE A 180 1.44 -10.37 -21.52
CA PHE A 180 2.25 -11.55 -21.73
C PHE A 180 3.63 -11.44 -21.09
N LEU A 181 4.23 -10.25 -21.09
CA LEU A 181 5.51 -10.01 -20.42
C LEU A 181 5.41 -10.25 -18.91
N ALA A 182 4.35 -9.76 -18.26
CA ALA A 182 4.10 -10.00 -16.84
C ALA A 182 3.86 -11.49 -16.54
N LEU A 183 3.07 -12.20 -17.36
CA LEU A 183 2.85 -13.65 -17.23
C LEU A 183 4.14 -14.46 -17.46
N ASN A 184 5.12 -13.94 -18.22
CA ASN A 184 6.46 -14.50 -18.37
C ASN A 184 7.44 -14.01 -17.28
N GLY A 185 6.95 -13.38 -16.23
CA GLY A 185 7.72 -13.06 -15.02
C GLY A 185 8.19 -11.61 -14.90
N ALA A 186 7.96 -10.73 -15.90
CA ALA A 186 8.35 -9.33 -15.76
C ALA A 186 7.68 -8.68 -14.54
N GLU A 187 8.49 -8.15 -13.63
CA GLU A 187 8.06 -7.46 -12.41
C GLU A 187 7.92 -5.95 -12.64
N VAL A 188 8.60 -5.45 -13.66
CA VAL A 188 8.58 -4.04 -14.08
C VAL A 188 8.23 -3.96 -15.56
N ILE A 189 7.28 -3.11 -15.90
CA ILE A 189 6.92 -2.78 -17.28
C ILE A 189 7.33 -1.34 -17.57
N LEU A 190 8.03 -1.13 -18.68
CA LEU A 190 8.51 0.16 -19.15
C LEU A 190 7.77 0.52 -20.44
N ASN A 191 7.07 1.62 -20.45
CA ASN A 191 6.33 2.11 -21.61
C ASN A 191 6.91 3.45 -22.11
N LEU A 192 7.45 3.41 -23.31
CA LEU A 192 7.92 4.58 -24.05
C LEU A 192 6.75 5.13 -24.84
N SER A 193 6.42 6.40 -24.66
CA SER A 193 5.26 7.00 -25.35
C SER A 193 5.60 8.31 -26.05
N ALA A 194 4.76 8.65 -27.03
CA ALA A 194 4.61 9.97 -27.60
C ALA A 194 3.12 10.30 -27.69
N SER A 195 2.54 10.62 -26.53
CA SER A 195 1.11 10.88 -26.39
C SER A 195 0.83 12.37 -26.44
N ASN A 196 0.03 12.79 -27.44
CA ASN A 196 -0.47 14.16 -27.50
C ASN A 196 -1.34 14.51 -26.29
N GLU A 197 -1.43 15.80 -25.96
CA GLU A 197 -2.29 16.29 -24.90
C GLU A 197 -3.62 16.79 -25.44
N THR A 198 -4.69 16.38 -24.80
CA THR A 198 -6.04 16.91 -24.99
C THR A 198 -6.73 16.96 -23.63
N ILE A 199 -7.81 17.76 -23.53
CA ILE A 199 -8.55 17.93 -22.28
C ILE A 199 -9.01 16.56 -21.75
N GLY A 200 -8.62 16.26 -20.49
CA GLY A 200 -8.96 15.02 -19.79
C GLY A 200 -8.02 13.84 -20.06
N LYS A 201 -7.18 13.88 -21.08
CA LYS A 201 -6.30 12.75 -21.45
C LYS A 201 -5.23 12.45 -20.38
N ARG A 202 -4.75 13.49 -19.66
CA ARG A 202 -3.84 13.32 -18.51
C ARG A 202 -4.42 12.39 -17.43
N ALA A 203 -5.67 12.60 -17.05
CA ALA A 203 -6.35 11.77 -16.06
C ALA A 203 -6.59 10.34 -16.56
N TYR A 204 -6.92 10.21 -17.86
CA TYR A 204 -7.13 8.92 -18.49
C TYR A 204 -5.83 8.08 -18.51
N ARG A 205 -4.66 8.66 -18.91
CA ARG A 205 -3.35 7.98 -18.85
C ARG A 205 -3.01 7.53 -17.44
N ARG A 206 -3.27 8.39 -16.42
CA ARG A 206 -3.09 8.01 -15.02
C ARG A 206 -3.92 6.79 -14.65
N GLY A 207 -5.18 6.76 -15.05
CA GLY A 207 -6.08 5.61 -14.84
C GLY A 207 -5.56 4.33 -15.51
N LEU A 208 -5.05 4.42 -16.74
CA LEU A 208 -4.46 3.28 -17.45
C LEU A 208 -3.23 2.73 -16.73
N VAL A 209 -2.28 3.57 -16.32
CA VAL A 209 -1.07 3.15 -15.61
C VAL A 209 -1.42 2.48 -14.27
N GLN A 210 -2.37 3.06 -13.53
CA GLN A 210 -2.85 2.46 -12.29
C GLN A 210 -3.53 1.11 -12.54
N HIS A 211 -4.38 1.02 -13.56
CA HIS A 211 -5.07 -0.22 -13.93
C HIS A 211 -4.06 -1.31 -14.34
N GLN A 212 -3.13 -1.00 -15.26
CA GLN A 212 -2.15 -1.97 -15.74
C GLN A 212 -1.25 -2.45 -14.61
N SER A 213 -0.75 -1.55 -13.77
CA SER A 213 0.09 -1.94 -12.62
C SER A 213 -0.65 -2.85 -11.63
N ALA A 214 -1.96 -2.62 -11.40
CA ALA A 214 -2.80 -3.46 -10.54
C ALA A 214 -3.12 -4.82 -11.17
N ALA A 215 -3.60 -4.82 -12.43
CA ALA A 215 -4.02 -6.05 -13.12
C ALA A 215 -2.87 -7.02 -13.32
N LEU A 216 -1.66 -6.50 -13.58
CA LEU A 216 -0.45 -7.27 -13.82
C LEU A 216 0.39 -7.53 -12.57
N ASN A 217 -0.03 -7.02 -11.40
CA ASN A 217 0.76 -7.03 -10.18
C ASN A 217 2.23 -6.67 -10.47
N CYS A 218 2.48 -5.47 -10.96
CA CYS A 218 3.80 -5.02 -11.39
C CYS A 218 4.06 -3.55 -11.05
N VAL A 219 5.32 -3.15 -11.20
CA VAL A 219 5.69 -1.74 -11.37
C VAL A 219 5.45 -1.38 -12.83
N TYR A 220 4.80 -0.25 -13.10
CA TYR A 220 4.57 0.25 -14.44
C TYR A 220 5.10 1.68 -14.56
N ALA A 221 6.15 1.87 -15.37
CA ALA A 221 6.75 3.17 -15.64
C ALA A 221 6.40 3.63 -17.06
N TYR A 222 5.81 4.80 -17.16
CA TYR A 222 5.38 5.45 -18.39
C TYR A 222 6.15 6.76 -18.58
N CYS A 223 6.75 6.96 -19.78
CA CYS A 223 7.54 8.14 -20.10
C CYS A 223 7.14 8.65 -21.50
N SER A 224 6.55 9.86 -21.57
CA SER A 224 6.02 10.41 -22.83
C SER A 224 6.86 11.57 -23.36
N ALA A 225 6.94 11.67 -24.69
CA ALA A 225 7.56 12.78 -25.40
C ALA A 225 6.99 14.13 -24.94
N GLY A 226 7.85 15.12 -24.84
CA GLY A 226 7.54 16.41 -24.27
C GLY A 226 7.14 17.48 -25.29
N SER A 227 6.96 18.68 -24.80
CA SER A 227 6.44 19.85 -25.54
C SER A 227 7.36 20.38 -26.63
N THR A 228 8.57 19.83 -26.78
CA THR A 228 9.54 20.25 -27.80
C THR A 228 9.46 19.44 -29.11
N GLU A 229 8.55 18.48 -29.20
CA GLU A 229 8.14 17.90 -30.47
C GLU A 229 7.47 18.96 -31.37
N SER A 230 7.34 18.71 -32.67
CA SER A 230 6.70 19.66 -33.57
C SER A 230 5.26 19.97 -33.14
N THR A 231 4.93 21.26 -33.11
CA THR A 231 3.61 21.78 -32.73
C THR A 231 2.73 22.07 -33.95
N GLN A 232 2.95 21.38 -35.07
CA GLN A 232 2.22 21.62 -36.31
C GLN A 232 0.70 21.53 -36.11
N ASP A 233 0.21 20.43 -35.50
CA ASP A 233 -1.22 20.24 -35.19
C ASP A 233 -1.44 19.77 -33.75
N LEU A 234 -0.40 19.31 -33.05
CA LEU A 234 -0.48 18.65 -31.76
C LEU A 234 0.51 19.27 -30.77
N ILE A 235 0.22 19.09 -29.50
CA ILE A 235 1.19 19.28 -28.43
C ILE A 235 1.35 17.99 -27.65
N PHE A 236 2.58 17.62 -27.28
CA PHE A 236 2.88 16.39 -26.55
C PHE A 236 2.96 16.67 -25.06
N SER A 237 2.52 15.68 -24.28
CA SER A 237 2.25 15.87 -22.86
C SER A 237 3.49 16.02 -22.00
N GLY A 238 4.58 15.33 -22.35
CA GLY A 238 5.71 15.18 -21.45
C GLY A 238 5.35 14.53 -20.11
N GLN A 239 4.22 13.83 -20.01
CA GLN A 239 3.81 13.20 -18.75
C GLN A 239 4.63 11.95 -18.48
N SER A 240 5.22 11.87 -17.28
CA SER A 240 5.80 10.64 -16.74
C SER A 240 4.99 10.17 -15.54
N LEU A 241 4.80 8.85 -15.44
CA LEU A 241 4.02 8.19 -14.39
C LEU A 241 4.76 6.94 -13.93
N ILE A 242 4.83 6.72 -12.63
CA ILE A 242 5.34 5.47 -12.05
C ILE A 242 4.28 4.92 -11.10
N GLY A 243 3.71 3.77 -11.48
CA GLY A 243 2.71 3.03 -10.71
C GLY A 243 3.27 1.73 -10.13
N GLU A 244 2.74 1.30 -8.99
CA GLU A 244 3.09 0.06 -8.31
C GLU A 244 1.82 -0.56 -7.74
N ASP A 245 1.42 -1.71 -8.27
CA ASP A 245 0.25 -2.46 -7.80
C ASP A 245 -1.01 -1.57 -7.61
N GLY A 246 -1.34 -0.79 -8.64
CA GLY A 246 -2.49 0.13 -8.67
C GLY A 246 -2.28 1.47 -7.96
N ARG A 247 -1.16 1.66 -7.27
CA ARG A 247 -0.83 2.92 -6.61
C ARG A 247 0.03 3.78 -7.53
N LEU A 248 -0.30 5.05 -7.65
CA LEU A 248 0.59 6.01 -8.29
C LEU A 248 1.65 6.45 -7.25
N LEU A 249 2.92 6.15 -7.53
CA LEU A 249 4.04 6.52 -6.67
C LEU A 249 4.59 7.91 -7.02
N ALA A 250 4.68 8.21 -8.31
CA ALA A 250 5.19 9.48 -8.80
C ALA A 250 4.53 9.87 -10.13
N GLU A 251 4.38 11.17 -10.33
CA GLU A 251 3.85 11.79 -11.54
C GLU A 251 4.52 13.14 -11.76
N THR A 252 4.71 13.52 -13.02
CA THR A 252 5.13 14.87 -13.39
C THR A 252 4.12 15.90 -12.89
N GLU A 253 4.56 16.93 -12.19
CA GLU A 253 3.68 17.96 -11.64
C GLU A 253 3.08 18.86 -12.74
N GLU A 254 3.91 19.32 -13.68
CA GLU A 254 3.47 20.19 -14.76
C GLU A 254 2.62 19.45 -15.81
N PRO A 255 1.55 20.07 -16.30
CA PRO A 255 0.65 19.44 -17.29
C PRO A 255 1.31 19.16 -18.65
N ILE A 256 2.24 20.03 -19.07
CA ILE A 256 2.97 19.94 -20.34
C ILE A 256 4.42 20.30 -20.04
N ALA A 257 5.33 19.35 -20.19
CA ALA A 257 6.70 19.48 -19.72
C ALA A 257 7.72 18.91 -20.70
N SER A 258 8.96 19.41 -20.60
CA SER A 258 10.16 18.89 -21.24
C SER A 258 11.37 19.25 -20.39
N ASP A 259 12.51 18.68 -20.69
CA ASP A 259 13.79 18.93 -20.04
C ASP A 259 13.77 18.65 -18.52
N TYR A 260 13.24 17.50 -18.15
CA TYR A 260 13.16 17.08 -16.75
C TYR A 260 13.43 15.58 -16.57
N MET A 261 13.64 15.15 -15.33
CA MET A 261 13.77 13.75 -14.94
C MET A 261 12.99 13.47 -13.65
N LEU A 262 12.00 12.58 -13.73
CA LEU A 262 11.26 12.05 -12.60
C LEU A 262 11.97 10.81 -12.09
N VAL A 263 12.29 10.74 -10.79
CA VAL A 263 12.98 9.59 -10.17
C VAL A 263 12.22 9.10 -8.98
N CYS A 264 11.95 7.79 -8.95
CA CYS A 264 11.24 7.14 -7.85
C CYS A 264 11.82 5.75 -7.57
N ASP A 265 11.80 5.34 -6.32
CA ASP A 265 12.04 3.96 -5.92
C ASP A 265 10.73 3.19 -5.92
N CYS A 266 10.77 1.92 -6.36
CA CYS A 266 9.65 1.00 -6.34
C CYS A 266 10.01 -0.24 -5.53
N ASP A 267 9.06 -0.81 -4.81
CA ASP A 267 9.28 -1.95 -3.91
C ASP A 267 8.91 -3.28 -4.58
N LEU A 268 9.90 -3.96 -5.15
CA LEU A 268 9.73 -5.28 -5.77
C LEU A 268 9.28 -6.34 -4.77
N GLY A 269 9.63 -6.18 -3.47
CA GLY A 269 9.20 -7.10 -2.42
C GLY A 269 7.68 -7.11 -2.26
N ARG A 270 7.00 -5.98 -2.46
CA ARG A 270 5.53 -5.90 -2.49
C ARG A 270 4.94 -6.69 -3.65
N ILE A 271 5.49 -6.47 -4.86
CA ILE A 271 5.06 -7.17 -6.07
C ILE A 271 5.20 -8.69 -5.90
N ARG A 272 6.35 -9.14 -5.41
CA ARG A 272 6.63 -10.56 -5.15
C ARG A 272 5.70 -11.16 -4.11
N ALA A 273 5.42 -10.42 -3.01
CA ALA A 273 4.50 -10.85 -1.97
C ALA A 273 3.06 -11.01 -2.51
N ASP A 274 2.59 -10.07 -3.32
CA ASP A 274 1.24 -10.13 -3.89
C ASP A 274 1.13 -11.22 -4.96
N ARG A 275 2.09 -11.36 -5.87
CA ARG A 275 2.13 -12.47 -6.84
C ARG A 275 2.19 -13.84 -6.17
N MET A 276 2.88 -13.97 -5.02
CA MET A 276 2.92 -15.22 -4.27
C MET A 276 1.53 -15.63 -3.74
N LYS A 277 0.74 -14.66 -3.30
CA LYS A 277 -0.62 -14.87 -2.76
C LYS A 277 -1.69 -14.97 -3.85
N ASN A 278 -1.50 -14.32 -5.01
CA ASN A 278 -2.47 -14.26 -6.10
C ASN A 278 -2.46 -15.54 -6.94
N LYS A 279 -3.33 -16.48 -6.62
CA LYS A 279 -3.47 -17.73 -7.37
C LYS A 279 -3.95 -17.50 -8.80
N GLY A 280 -4.90 -16.56 -9.00
CA GLY A 280 -5.42 -16.25 -10.33
C GLY A 280 -4.35 -15.75 -11.31
N PHE A 281 -3.35 -15.00 -10.81
CA PHE A 281 -2.21 -14.61 -11.64
C PHE A 281 -1.37 -15.83 -12.09
N LYS A 282 -1.11 -16.78 -11.20
CA LYS A 282 -0.39 -18.02 -11.51
C LYS A 282 -1.17 -18.89 -12.49
N ASP A 283 -2.48 -19.03 -12.28
CA ASP A 283 -3.36 -19.80 -13.15
C ASP A 283 -3.39 -19.19 -14.56
N ALA A 284 -3.47 -17.85 -14.67
CA ALA A 284 -3.40 -17.15 -15.95
C ALA A 284 -2.06 -17.40 -16.68
N ALA A 285 -0.94 -17.38 -15.95
CA ALA A 285 0.37 -17.70 -16.52
C ALA A 285 0.43 -19.14 -17.07
N GLN A 286 -0.14 -20.11 -16.35
CA GLN A 286 -0.18 -21.52 -16.78
C GLN A 286 -1.12 -21.75 -17.96
N GLN A 287 -2.22 -21.01 -18.05
CA GLN A 287 -3.21 -21.17 -19.13
C GLN A 287 -2.82 -20.48 -20.44
N ASN A 288 -1.76 -19.67 -20.45
CA ASN A 288 -1.29 -18.95 -21.63
C ASN A 288 0.14 -19.33 -22.07
N PRO A 289 0.45 -20.62 -22.29
CA PRO A 289 1.79 -21.06 -22.68
C PRO A 289 2.16 -20.68 -24.12
N GLY A 290 1.18 -20.25 -24.94
CA GLY A 290 1.37 -19.94 -26.37
C GLY A 290 2.05 -18.59 -26.65
N HIS A 291 2.48 -17.86 -25.63
CA HIS A 291 3.11 -16.54 -25.78
C HIS A 291 4.44 -16.44 -25.00
N PRO A 292 5.42 -17.31 -25.29
CA PRO A 292 6.71 -17.27 -24.60
C PRO A 292 7.44 -15.96 -24.91
N ALA A 293 8.14 -15.42 -23.92
CA ALA A 293 9.08 -14.32 -24.08
C ALA A 293 10.52 -14.83 -24.08
N VAL A 294 11.37 -14.20 -24.86
CA VAL A 294 12.81 -14.46 -24.85
C VAL A 294 13.42 -13.81 -23.61
N LEU A 295 14.11 -14.60 -22.79
CA LEU A 295 14.86 -14.06 -21.67
C LEU A 295 16.22 -13.52 -22.16
N VAL A 296 16.46 -12.24 -21.96
CA VAL A 296 17.70 -11.55 -22.31
C VAL A 296 18.42 -11.15 -21.01
N ASP A 297 19.60 -11.70 -20.78
CA ASP A 297 20.43 -11.30 -19.64
C ASP A 297 21.28 -10.08 -20.02
N THR A 298 21.10 -8.98 -19.29
CA THR A 298 21.88 -7.76 -19.54
C THR A 298 23.22 -7.77 -18.81
N ASN A 299 23.46 -8.77 -17.96
CA ASN A 299 24.61 -8.83 -17.06
C ASN A 299 24.79 -7.54 -16.23
N ALA A 300 23.69 -6.82 -15.96
CA ALA A 300 23.72 -5.63 -15.12
C ALA A 300 24.07 -6.01 -13.66
N PRO A 301 24.75 -5.12 -12.94
CA PRO A 301 25.04 -5.35 -11.51
C PRO A 301 23.77 -5.46 -10.67
N GLU A 302 23.92 -5.84 -9.41
CA GLU A 302 22.83 -5.82 -8.46
C GLU A 302 22.18 -4.43 -8.36
N LEU A 303 20.89 -4.40 -8.03
CA LEU A 303 20.14 -3.16 -7.87
C LEU A 303 20.77 -2.29 -6.77
N ARG A 304 20.91 -0.99 -7.07
CA ARG A 304 21.59 -0.04 -6.20
C ARG A 304 20.66 0.71 -5.26
N SER A 305 19.35 0.63 -5.51
CA SER A 305 18.37 1.38 -4.74
C SER A 305 18.33 0.93 -3.28
N ASP A 306 18.47 1.89 -2.39
CA ASP A 306 18.26 1.76 -0.95
C ASP A 306 16.82 2.06 -0.50
N GLY A 307 15.94 2.40 -1.43
CA GLY A 307 14.55 2.76 -1.18
C GLY A 307 14.33 4.18 -0.61
N THR A 308 15.34 5.04 -0.57
CA THR A 308 15.23 6.39 0.04
C THR A 308 14.22 7.30 -0.66
N ARG A 309 13.93 7.05 -1.95
CA ARG A 309 12.95 7.78 -2.75
C ARG A 309 11.59 7.08 -2.84
N TYR A 310 11.37 6.04 -2.04
CA TYR A 310 10.07 5.38 -1.96
C TYR A 310 9.09 6.22 -1.13
N PRO A 311 7.88 6.53 -1.64
CA PRO A 311 6.90 7.28 -0.89
C PRO A 311 6.32 6.43 0.25
N LEU A 312 6.81 6.67 1.47
CA LEU A 312 6.51 5.88 2.65
C LEU A 312 5.47 6.58 3.55
N ALA A 313 4.38 5.89 3.85
CA ALA A 313 3.38 6.37 4.80
C ALA A 313 3.78 6.00 6.24
N LYS A 314 3.87 7.00 7.13
CA LYS A 314 4.13 6.82 8.57
C LYS A 314 3.02 6.03 9.26
N LEU A 315 1.77 6.30 8.90
CA LEU A 315 0.60 5.61 9.41
C LEU A 315 -0.10 4.88 8.24
N PRO A 316 0.30 3.63 7.92
CA PRO A 316 -0.13 2.97 6.69
C PRO A 316 -1.62 2.64 6.63
N PHE A 317 -2.29 2.60 7.77
CA PHE A 317 -3.74 2.38 7.86
C PHE A 317 -4.56 3.69 7.77
N VAL A 318 -3.91 4.85 7.92
CA VAL A 318 -4.59 6.14 7.91
C VAL A 318 -4.43 6.80 6.53
N PRO A 319 -5.51 7.05 5.79
CA PRO A 319 -5.44 7.66 4.48
C PRO A 319 -4.84 9.08 4.52
N ALA A 320 -3.97 9.37 3.56
CA ALA A 320 -3.41 10.70 3.40
C ALA A 320 -4.45 11.71 2.89
N GLY A 321 -4.33 12.98 3.29
CA GLY A 321 -5.22 14.05 2.91
C GLY A 321 -6.56 14.04 3.66
N LYS A 322 -7.01 15.21 4.13
CA LYS A 322 -8.18 15.33 5.02
C LYS A 322 -9.47 14.80 4.35
N GLN A 323 -9.76 15.22 3.12
CA GLN A 323 -10.99 14.83 2.43
C GLN A 323 -11.04 13.31 2.17
N ASN A 324 -9.96 12.73 1.67
CA ASN A 324 -9.86 11.28 1.42
C ASN A 324 -9.98 10.49 2.73
N ARG A 325 -9.37 10.99 3.82
CA ARG A 325 -9.45 10.36 5.14
C ARG A 325 -10.86 10.31 5.68
N VAL A 326 -11.62 11.43 5.64
CA VAL A 326 -13.02 11.47 6.07
C VAL A 326 -13.86 10.48 5.25
N GLN A 327 -13.74 10.51 3.92
CA GLN A 327 -14.45 9.58 3.05
C GLN A 327 -14.16 8.12 3.43
N ARG A 328 -12.90 7.76 3.60
CA ARG A 328 -12.50 6.38 3.95
C ARG A 328 -12.96 5.97 5.35
N CYS A 329 -12.87 6.86 6.34
CA CYS A 329 -13.41 6.61 7.67
C CYS A 329 -14.92 6.32 7.62
N MET A 330 -15.66 7.06 6.80
CA MET A 330 -17.10 6.84 6.62
C MET A 330 -17.40 5.53 5.89
N GLU A 331 -16.63 5.16 4.86
CA GLU A 331 -16.75 3.85 4.20
C GLU A 331 -16.56 2.71 5.21
N ILE A 332 -15.53 2.77 6.05
CA ILE A 332 -15.23 1.79 7.10
C ILE A 332 -16.38 1.72 8.12
N PHE A 333 -16.83 2.87 8.62
CA PHE A 333 -17.96 2.93 9.55
C PHE A 333 -19.22 2.28 8.99
N HIS A 334 -19.52 2.55 7.72
CA HIS A 334 -20.66 1.92 7.05
C HIS A 334 -20.52 0.40 6.92
N MET A 335 -19.30 -0.12 6.70
CA MET A 335 -19.06 -1.57 6.69
C MET A 335 -19.26 -2.20 8.08
N GLN A 336 -18.73 -1.58 9.16
CA GLN A 336 -18.96 -2.05 10.52
C GLN A 336 -20.45 -2.09 10.87
N VAL A 337 -21.16 -0.99 10.57
CA VAL A 337 -22.61 -0.86 10.79
C VAL A 337 -23.37 -1.90 10.00
N ALA A 338 -23.04 -2.14 8.73
CA ALA A 338 -23.72 -3.14 7.90
C ALA A 338 -23.54 -4.56 8.45
N GLY A 339 -22.35 -4.90 8.93
CA GLY A 339 -22.08 -6.20 9.53
C GLY A 339 -22.87 -6.45 10.82
N LEU A 340 -22.85 -5.49 11.75
CA LEU A 340 -23.63 -5.61 12.99
C LEU A 340 -25.14 -5.58 12.73
N LYS A 341 -25.60 -4.69 11.82
CA LYS A 341 -27.01 -4.63 11.40
C LYS A 341 -27.50 -5.99 10.92
N GLN A 342 -26.73 -6.66 10.05
CA GLN A 342 -27.11 -7.97 9.52
C GLN A 342 -27.19 -9.04 10.62
N ARG A 343 -26.24 -9.03 11.56
CA ARG A 343 -26.26 -9.95 12.71
C ARG A 343 -27.52 -9.74 13.57
N LEU A 344 -27.85 -8.49 13.89
CA LEU A 344 -29.01 -8.13 14.69
C LEU A 344 -30.33 -8.40 13.95
N ALA A 345 -30.38 -8.19 12.64
CA ALA A 345 -31.57 -8.49 11.82
C ALA A 345 -31.95 -9.98 11.86
N ILE A 346 -30.96 -10.88 11.78
CA ILE A 346 -31.19 -12.34 11.87
C ILE A 346 -31.66 -12.74 13.25
N LEU A 347 -31.17 -12.09 14.31
CA LEU A 347 -31.56 -12.35 15.69
C LEU A 347 -32.88 -11.68 16.09
N GLY A 348 -33.54 -10.97 15.20
CA GLY A 348 -34.84 -10.33 15.37
C GLY A 348 -34.85 -9.24 16.43
N SER A 349 -35.39 -9.49 17.60
CA SER A 349 -35.55 -8.52 18.69
C SER A 349 -34.30 -8.36 19.58
N ALA A 350 -33.21 -9.05 19.29
CA ALA A 350 -32.00 -9.01 20.13
C ALA A 350 -31.46 -7.59 20.29
N LYS A 351 -31.15 -7.21 21.52
CA LYS A 351 -30.53 -5.94 21.87
C LYS A 351 -29.00 -5.99 21.69
N ALA A 352 -28.36 -4.84 21.52
CA ALA A 352 -26.90 -4.72 21.52
C ALA A 352 -26.40 -4.29 22.89
N VAL A 353 -25.61 -5.11 23.58
CA VAL A 353 -25.04 -4.81 24.89
C VAL A 353 -23.56 -4.43 24.69
N VAL A 354 -23.18 -3.25 25.16
CA VAL A 354 -21.82 -2.71 25.01
C VAL A 354 -21.27 -2.30 26.38
N GLY A 355 -20.09 -2.80 26.74
CA GLY A 355 -19.35 -2.33 27.90
C GLY A 355 -18.73 -0.95 27.62
N ILE A 356 -19.03 0.05 28.42
CA ILE A 356 -18.58 1.44 28.20
C ILE A 356 -17.56 1.79 29.26
N SER A 357 -16.30 1.94 28.83
CA SER A 357 -15.18 2.40 29.66
C SER A 357 -14.96 3.92 29.60
N GLY A 358 -15.49 4.60 28.58
CA GLY A 358 -15.18 5.99 28.27
C GLY A 358 -13.96 6.18 27.37
N GLY A 359 -13.32 5.08 26.94
CA GLY A 359 -12.22 5.09 25.99
C GLY A 359 -12.67 5.04 24.52
N LEU A 360 -11.72 5.24 23.60
CA LEU A 360 -11.97 5.32 22.14
C LEU A 360 -12.65 4.06 21.58
N ASP A 361 -12.24 2.87 22.01
CA ASP A 361 -12.71 1.60 21.46
C ASP A 361 -14.19 1.34 21.80
N SER A 362 -14.56 1.53 23.07
CA SER A 362 -15.95 1.40 23.51
C SER A 362 -16.84 2.48 22.88
N THR A 363 -16.31 3.69 22.69
CA THR A 363 -17.00 4.78 22.01
C THR A 363 -17.30 4.42 20.55
N LEU A 364 -16.32 3.92 19.78
CA LEU A 364 -16.56 3.53 18.40
C LEU A 364 -17.57 2.38 18.31
N ALA A 365 -17.44 1.35 19.15
CA ALA A 365 -18.38 0.22 19.19
C ALA A 365 -19.81 0.68 19.52
N LEU A 366 -19.95 1.67 20.41
CA LEU A 366 -21.24 2.25 20.76
C LEU A 366 -21.86 3.02 19.58
N LEU A 367 -21.10 3.87 18.90
CA LEU A 367 -21.55 4.62 17.72
C LEU A 367 -21.99 3.67 16.58
N VAL A 368 -21.24 2.60 16.35
CA VAL A 368 -21.61 1.53 15.38
C VAL A 368 -22.93 0.87 15.79
N SER A 369 -23.12 0.56 17.09
CA SER A 369 -24.32 -0.10 17.59
C SER A 369 -25.57 0.77 17.46
N VAL A 370 -25.47 2.05 17.79
CA VAL A 370 -26.56 3.04 17.68
C VAL A 370 -26.97 3.20 16.21
N GLU A 371 -26.00 3.38 15.31
CA GLU A 371 -26.29 3.52 13.89
C GLU A 371 -26.86 2.21 13.28
N ALA A 372 -26.43 1.04 13.74
CA ALA A 372 -26.98 -0.22 13.29
C ALA A 372 -28.46 -0.35 13.67
N MET A 373 -28.83 0.00 14.91
CA MET A 373 -30.23 0.02 15.36
C MET A 373 -31.05 1.05 14.58
N ARG A 374 -30.52 2.25 14.38
CA ARG A 374 -31.18 3.30 13.58
C ARG A 374 -31.49 2.82 12.17
N ARG A 375 -30.56 2.10 11.51
CA ARG A 375 -30.75 1.53 10.17
C ARG A 375 -31.69 0.32 10.13
N LEU A 376 -31.96 -0.29 11.29
CA LEU A 376 -32.99 -1.33 11.44
C LEU A 376 -34.39 -0.72 11.70
N GLY A 377 -34.50 0.59 11.84
CA GLY A 377 -35.74 1.25 12.27
C GLY A 377 -36.10 0.98 13.73
N ARG A 378 -35.10 0.61 14.56
CA ARG A 378 -35.26 0.29 15.98
C ARG A 378 -34.81 1.49 16.84
N PRO A 379 -35.40 1.64 18.03
CA PRO A 379 -35.07 2.75 18.90
C PRO A 379 -33.63 2.63 19.46
N ALA A 380 -33.00 3.75 19.77
CA ALA A 380 -31.67 3.77 20.39
C ALA A 380 -31.65 3.04 21.75
N SER A 381 -32.77 2.98 22.46
CA SER A 381 -32.92 2.22 23.71
C SER A 381 -32.74 0.69 23.58
N ASP A 382 -32.70 0.16 22.35
CA ASP A 382 -32.31 -1.23 22.11
C ASP A 382 -30.78 -1.44 22.12
N VAL A 383 -30.01 -0.38 22.27
CA VAL A 383 -28.61 -0.44 22.69
C VAL A 383 -28.52 -0.27 24.20
N CYS A 384 -27.89 -1.20 24.87
CA CYS A 384 -27.68 -1.21 26.31
C CYS A 384 -26.21 -0.91 26.62
N GLY A 385 -25.90 0.31 27.01
CA GLY A 385 -24.58 0.69 27.50
C GLY A 385 -24.42 0.32 28.99
N VAL A 386 -23.39 -0.45 29.31
CA VAL A 386 -23.12 -0.88 30.69
C VAL A 386 -21.79 -0.32 31.13
N THR A 387 -21.79 0.56 32.13
CA THR A 387 -20.58 1.02 32.82
C THR A 387 -20.34 0.23 34.09
N MET A 388 -19.11 -0.21 34.30
CA MET A 388 -18.74 -1.08 35.42
C MET A 388 -17.53 -0.50 36.16
N PRO A 389 -17.74 0.53 36.99
CA PRO A 389 -16.66 1.16 37.75
C PRO A 389 -15.98 0.15 38.66
N CYS A 390 -14.64 0.24 38.74
CA CYS A 390 -13.79 -0.55 39.61
C CYS A 390 -12.65 0.34 40.14
N PHE A 391 -11.50 -0.22 40.51
CA PHE A 391 -10.43 0.48 41.21
C PHE A 391 -9.73 1.58 40.37
N GLY A 392 -9.67 1.41 39.03
CA GLY A 392 -8.91 2.28 38.11
C GLY A 392 -9.76 3.30 37.34
N THR A 393 -11.07 3.37 37.55
CA THR A 393 -11.94 4.28 36.79
C THR A 393 -11.72 5.74 37.24
N SER A 394 -11.31 6.61 36.32
CA SER A 394 -11.15 8.05 36.58
C SER A 394 -12.49 8.82 36.50
N ASP A 395 -12.61 9.95 37.20
CA ASP A 395 -13.82 10.76 37.15
C ASP A 395 -14.13 11.27 35.73
N ARG A 396 -13.10 11.59 34.93
CA ARG A 396 -13.28 12.08 33.56
C ARG A 396 -13.87 11.01 32.65
N THR A 397 -13.30 9.82 32.65
CA THR A 397 -13.79 8.70 31.83
C THR A 397 -15.16 8.23 32.28
N TYR A 398 -15.41 8.22 33.58
CA TYR A 398 -16.75 7.96 34.16
C TYR A 398 -17.80 8.96 33.65
N ASN A 399 -17.52 10.28 33.78
CA ASN A 399 -18.43 11.31 33.32
C ASN A 399 -18.67 11.27 31.82
N ASN A 400 -17.61 11.05 31.02
CA ASN A 400 -17.70 10.92 29.60
C ASN A 400 -18.56 9.71 29.19
N SER A 401 -18.44 8.59 29.89
CA SER A 401 -19.28 7.39 29.64
C SER A 401 -20.76 7.71 29.81
N TRP A 402 -21.12 8.37 30.92
CA TRP A 402 -22.50 8.73 31.22
C TRP A 402 -23.06 9.78 30.26
N GLU A 403 -22.32 10.81 29.96
CA GLU A 403 -22.74 11.88 29.05
C GLU A 403 -22.93 11.35 27.62
N LEU A 404 -22.02 10.50 27.15
CA LEU A 404 -22.13 9.87 25.83
C LEU A 404 -23.40 9.00 25.76
N MET A 405 -23.62 8.12 26.73
CA MET A 405 -24.80 7.25 26.75
C MET A 405 -26.12 8.04 26.76
N ARG A 406 -26.18 9.14 27.55
CA ARG A 406 -27.35 10.01 27.65
C ARG A 406 -27.62 10.78 26.36
N THR A 407 -26.60 11.37 25.76
CA THR A 407 -26.74 12.16 24.52
C THR A 407 -27.10 11.29 23.33
N LEU A 408 -26.75 9.99 23.33
CA LEU A 408 -27.16 9.01 22.33
C LEU A 408 -28.55 8.43 22.57
N GLY A 409 -29.18 8.67 23.73
CA GLY A 409 -30.52 8.20 24.07
C GLY A 409 -30.64 6.68 24.20
N ILE A 410 -29.57 6.01 24.62
CA ILE A 410 -29.52 4.57 24.81
C ILE A 410 -30.00 4.14 26.20
N SER A 411 -30.22 2.85 26.41
CA SER A 411 -30.46 2.28 27.75
C SER A 411 -29.15 2.23 28.53
N CYS A 412 -29.09 2.91 29.68
CA CYS A 412 -27.90 3.00 30.51
C CYS A 412 -28.02 2.10 31.76
N LYS A 413 -26.95 1.38 32.08
CA LYS A 413 -26.84 0.56 33.28
C LYS A 413 -25.49 0.78 33.94
N GLU A 414 -25.48 0.97 35.25
CA GLU A 414 -24.26 0.93 36.07
C GLU A 414 -24.27 -0.33 36.94
N ILE A 415 -23.15 -1.01 36.99
CA ILE A 415 -22.94 -2.16 37.87
C ILE A 415 -21.56 -2.01 38.51
N ASN A 416 -21.53 -1.69 39.82
CA ASN A 416 -20.27 -1.63 40.58
C ASN A 416 -19.75 -3.05 40.82
N ILE A 417 -18.53 -3.33 40.38
CA ILE A 417 -17.93 -4.67 40.46
C ILE A 417 -16.92 -4.83 41.60
N LYS A 418 -16.67 -3.80 42.42
CA LYS A 418 -15.62 -3.84 43.44
C LYS A 418 -15.79 -4.98 44.43
N ASP A 419 -17.01 -5.18 44.92
CA ASP A 419 -17.28 -6.19 45.94
C ASP A 419 -17.14 -7.60 45.37
N ALA A 420 -17.61 -7.85 44.13
CA ALA A 420 -17.46 -9.11 43.45
C ALA A 420 -15.98 -9.46 43.19
N VAL A 421 -15.18 -8.48 42.74
CA VAL A 421 -13.76 -8.66 42.50
C VAL A 421 -12.99 -8.91 43.82
N ASN A 422 -13.33 -8.19 44.91
CA ASN A 422 -12.72 -8.42 46.22
C ASN A 422 -13.05 -9.81 46.76
N LEU A 423 -14.28 -10.26 46.62
CA LEU A 423 -14.69 -11.63 46.98
C LEU A 423 -13.88 -12.65 46.18
N HIS A 424 -13.79 -12.44 44.87
CA HIS A 424 -13.00 -13.32 43.99
C HIS A 424 -11.50 -13.35 44.39
N PHE A 425 -10.89 -12.22 44.76
CA PHE A 425 -9.52 -12.20 45.29
C PHE A 425 -9.38 -13.06 46.55
N SER A 426 -10.34 -12.94 47.47
CA SER A 426 -10.38 -13.77 48.70
C SER A 426 -10.46 -15.27 48.36
N ASP A 427 -11.33 -15.64 47.42
CA ASP A 427 -11.59 -17.05 47.05
C ASP A 427 -10.33 -17.69 46.41
N ILE A 428 -9.55 -16.93 45.62
CA ILE A 428 -8.33 -17.42 44.96
C ILE A 428 -7.06 -17.20 45.80
N GLY A 429 -7.16 -16.57 46.97
CA GLY A 429 -6.03 -16.26 47.84
C GLY A 429 -5.09 -15.17 47.28
N HIS A 430 -5.60 -14.25 46.49
CA HIS A 430 -4.83 -13.12 45.97
C HIS A 430 -4.85 -11.93 46.94
N ASP A 431 -3.69 -11.37 47.20
CA ASP A 431 -3.57 -10.13 48.00
C ASP A 431 -3.94 -8.91 47.12
N PRO A 432 -5.02 -8.16 47.45
CA PRO A 432 -5.47 -7.00 46.68
C PRO A 432 -4.43 -5.83 46.62
N SER A 433 -3.43 -5.84 47.48
CA SER A 433 -2.35 -4.84 47.44
C SER A 433 -1.32 -5.12 46.33
N ILE A 434 -1.32 -6.32 45.77
CA ILE A 434 -0.42 -6.74 44.69
C ILE A 434 -1.06 -6.47 43.33
N HIS A 435 -0.73 -5.35 42.73
CA HIS A 435 -1.25 -4.90 41.44
C HIS A 435 -0.54 -5.57 40.25
N ASN A 436 -0.73 -6.87 40.08
CA ASN A 436 -0.15 -7.69 39.02
C ASN A 436 -1.19 -8.11 37.97
N GLY A 437 -0.79 -9.00 37.02
CA GLY A 437 -1.71 -9.51 35.99
C GLY A 437 -2.93 -10.24 36.56
N THR A 438 -2.87 -10.83 37.76
CA THR A 438 -4.06 -11.42 38.43
C THR A 438 -5.05 -10.35 38.82
N TYR A 439 -4.57 -9.26 39.38
CA TYR A 439 -5.38 -8.09 39.76
C TYR A 439 -6.13 -7.49 38.57
N GLU A 440 -5.44 -7.29 37.44
CA GLU A 440 -6.04 -6.75 36.22
C GLU A 440 -7.00 -7.74 35.56
N ASN A 441 -6.55 -9.00 35.38
CA ASN A 441 -7.34 -10.03 34.71
C ASN A 441 -8.65 -10.37 35.41
N SER A 442 -8.67 -10.34 36.74
CA SER A 442 -9.90 -10.60 37.52
C SER A 442 -10.96 -9.54 37.26
N GLN A 443 -10.57 -8.26 37.22
CA GLN A 443 -11.48 -7.17 36.89
C GLN A 443 -12.03 -7.27 35.46
N ALA A 444 -11.17 -7.60 34.48
CA ALA A 444 -11.57 -7.73 33.09
C ALA A 444 -12.54 -8.92 32.89
N ARG A 445 -12.29 -10.06 33.55
CA ARG A 445 -13.20 -11.23 33.47
C ARG A 445 -14.53 -10.98 34.17
N GLU A 446 -14.53 -10.30 35.30
CA GLU A 446 -15.78 -9.93 36.01
C GLU A 446 -16.66 -9.05 35.10
N ARG A 447 -16.06 -8.04 34.42
CA ARG A 447 -16.81 -7.23 33.46
C ARG A 447 -17.40 -8.07 32.33
N THR A 448 -16.64 -9.00 31.79
CA THR A 448 -17.10 -9.85 30.69
C THR A 448 -18.19 -10.80 31.13
N GLN A 449 -18.08 -11.43 32.31
CA GLN A 449 -19.10 -12.30 32.88
C GLN A 449 -20.43 -11.53 33.01
N ILE A 450 -20.38 -10.35 33.62
CA ILE A 450 -21.58 -9.50 33.78
C ILE A 450 -22.19 -9.14 32.43
N LEU A 451 -21.38 -8.74 31.45
CA LEU A 451 -21.91 -8.39 30.11
C LEU A 451 -22.61 -9.57 29.44
N MET A 452 -22.03 -10.78 29.52
CA MET A 452 -22.59 -11.98 28.92
C MET A 452 -23.94 -12.39 29.59
N ASP A 453 -23.98 -12.36 30.93
CA ASP A 453 -25.17 -12.69 31.70
C ASP A 453 -26.25 -11.61 31.54
N TYR A 454 -25.86 -10.34 31.55
CA TYR A 454 -26.80 -9.23 31.32
C TYR A 454 -27.38 -9.26 29.90
N ALA A 455 -26.59 -9.62 28.90
CA ALA A 455 -27.07 -9.81 27.53
C ALA A 455 -28.19 -10.89 27.50
N SER A 456 -28.05 -11.97 28.26
CA SER A 456 -29.11 -12.98 28.41
C SER A 456 -30.35 -12.42 29.09
N VAL A 457 -30.19 -11.60 30.13
CA VAL A 457 -31.32 -10.97 30.85
C VAL A 457 -32.14 -10.06 29.94
N VAL A 458 -31.48 -9.28 29.08
CA VAL A 458 -32.16 -8.31 28.19
C VAL A 458 -32.51 -8.87 26.81
N GLY A 459 -32.20 -10.15 26.56
CA GLY A 459 -32.41 -10.79 25.26
C GLY A 459 -31.53 -10.18 24.16
N GLY A 460 -30.26 -9.99 24.43
CA GLY A 460 -29.32 -9.32 23.53
C GLY A 460 -28.06 -10.11 23.24
N ILE A 461 -27.13 -9.46 22.56
CA ILE A 461 -25.78 -9.95 22.29
C ILE A 461 -24.73 -8.94 22.77
N VAL A 462 -23.58 -9.44 23.24
CA VAL A 462 -22.44 -8.59 23.60
C VAL A 462 -21.69 -8.17 22.34
N VAL A 463 -21.58 -6.85 22.14
CA VAL A 463 -20.77 -6.25 21.06
C VAL A 463 -19.38 -5.94 21.59
N GLY A 464 -18.36 -6.55 20.98
CA GLY A 464 -16.97 -6.43 21.39
C GLY A 464 -16.34 -5.13 20.94
N THR A 465 -15.47 -4.59 21.78
CA THR A 465 -14.79 -3.30 21.61
C THR A 465 -13.33 -3.44 21.21
N GLY A 466 -12.70 -4.63 21.38
CA GLY A 466 -11.28 -4.86 21.11
C GLY A 466 -10.87 -4.56 19.67
N ASP A 467 -9.77 -3.86 19.49
CA ASP A 467 -9.26 -3.42 18.19
C ASP A 467 -8.17 -4.33 17.62
N LEU A 468 -7.79 -4.08 16.36
CA LEU A 468 -6.80 -4.86 15.63
C LEU A 468 -5.40 -4.83 16.29
N SER A 469 -4.98 -3.69 16.81
CA SER A 469 -3.64 -3.50 17.39
C SER A 469 -3.50 -4.22 18.73
N GLU A 470 -4.54 -4.17 19.57
CA GLU A 470 -4.62 -4.94 20.82
C GLU A 470 -4.59 -6.44 20.54
N LEU A 471 -5.35 -6.88 19.54
CA LEU A 471 -5.36 -8.30 19.12
C LEU A 471 -4.00 -8.75 18.57
N ALA A 472 -3.27 -7.88 17.86
CA ALA A 472 -1.93 -8.17 17.37
C ALA A 472 -0.93 -8.41 18.50
N LEU A 473 -0.95 -7.54 19.51
CA LEU A 473 -0.07 -7.61 20.67
C LEU A 473 -0.56 -8.57 21.75
N GLY A 474 -1.79 -9.09 21.62
CA GLY A 474 -2.46 -9.83 22.69
C GLY A 474 -2.62 -8.98 23.96
N TRP A 475 -2.79 -7.65 23.80
CA TRP A 475 -3.02 -6.71 24.89
C TRP A 475 -4.49 -6.70 25.27
N CYS A 476 -4.92 -7.81 25.81
CA CYS A 476 -6.28 -8.07 26.29
C CYS A 476 -6.22 -9.25 27.25
N THR A 477 -7.20 -9.33 28.14
CA THR A 477 -7.33 -10.48 29.03
C THR A 477 -8.02 -11.64 28.31
N TYR A 478 -7.35 -12.80 28.24
CA TYR A 478 -7.95 -14.01 27.69
C TYR A 478 -9.23 -14.39 28.44
N ASN A 479 -10.30 -14.65 27.70
CA ASN A 479 -11.66 -14.89 28.23
C ASN A 479 -12.15 -13.74 29.12
N GLY A 480 -11.72 -12.53 28.82
CA GLY A 480 -12.16 -11.28 29.42
C GLY A 480 -12.60 -10.31 28.32
N ASP A 481 -12.02 -9.12 28.30
CA ASP A 481 -12.31 -8.07 27.32
C ASP A 481 -12.09 -8.47 25.85
N HIS A 482 -11.29 -9.52 25.59
CA HIS A 482 -11.08 -10.04 24.24
C HIS A 482 -12.27 -10.85 23.70
N MET A 483 -13.23 -11.25 24.54
CA MET A 483 -14.38 -12.07 24.16
C MET A 483 -15.64 -11.24 24.00
N SER A 484 -16.41 -11.59 22.98
CA SER A 484 -17.73 -11.03 22.71
C SER A 484 -18.53 -11.96 21.80
N MET A 485 -19.78 -11.62 21.51
CA MET A 485 -20.60 -12.36 20.55
C MET A 485 -20.46 -11.81 19.13
N TYR A 486 -19.96 -10.56 18.98
CA TYR A 486 -19.61 -9.94 17.69
C TYR A 486 -18.64 -8.78 17.89
N GLY A 487 -17.45 -8.85 17.29
CA GLY A 487 -16.38 -7.84 17.44
C GLY A 487 -16.42 -6.80 16.31
N VAL A 488 -16.97 -5.61 16.56
CA VAL A 488 -17.11 -4.58 15.52
C VAL A 488 -15.80 -3.89 15.18
N ASN A 489 -14.84 -3.82 16.12
CA ASN A 489 -13.55 -3.12 15.93
C ASN A 489 -12.40 -4.08 15.58
N ALA A 490 -12.62 -5.38 15.47
CA ALA A 490 -11.57 -6.39 15.31
C ALA A 490 -10.63 -6.19 14.09
N SER A 491 -11.05 -5.41 13.10
CA SER A 491 -10.25 -5.04 11.92
C SER A 491 -9.81 -3.57 11.91
N ILE A 492 -10.04 -2.81 12.99
CA ILE A 492 -9.71 -1.38 13.07
C ILE A 492 -8.42 -1.22 13.88
N PRO A 493 -7.32 -0.70 13.32
CA PRO A 493 -6.11 -0.41 14.09
C PRO A 493 -6.29 0.80 15.00
N LYS A 494 -5.62 0.82 16.14
CA LYS A 494 -5.68 1.88 17.14
C LYS A 494 -5.42 3.28 16.54
N THR A 495 -4.46 3.38 15.64
CA THR A 495 -4.12 4.64 14.96
C THR A 495 -5.24 5.20 14.08
N LEU A 496 -6.21 4.38 13.66
CA LEU A 496 -7.33 4.80 12.82
C LEU A 496 -8.57 5.18 13.63
N ILE A 497 -8.80 4.59 14.81
CA ILE A 497 -10.02 4.78 15.61
C ILE A 497 -10.29 6.26 15.89
N ARG A 498 -9.26 7.01 16.27
CA ARG A 498 -9.36 8.45 16.55
C ARG A 498 -9.94 9.23 15.36
N TRP A 499 -9.44 8.96 14.15
CA TRP A 499 -9.91 9.61 12.92
C TRP A 499 -11.32 9.19 12.54
N MET A 500 -11.71 7.97 12.88
CA MET A 500 -13.08 7.49 12.66
C MET A 500 -14.07 8.22 13.56
N ILE A 501 -13.78 8.31 14.86
CA ILE A 501 -14.64 9.03 15.82
C ILE A 501 -14.77 10.51 15.43
N ASP A 502 -13.66 11.16 15.06
CA ASP A 502 -13.66 12.54 14.57
C ASP A 502 -14.61 12.71 13.35
N ALA A 503 -14.45 11.85 12.33
CA ALA A 503 -15.30 11.89 11.13
C ALA A 503 -16.78 11.60 11.44
N ILE A 504 -17.07 10.65 12.34
CA ILE A 504 -18.44 10.27 12.74
C ILE A 504 -19.09 11.39 13.54
N SER A 505 -18.33 12.12 14.37
CA SER A 505 -18.83 13.23 15.19
C SER A 505 -19.44 14.38 14.36
N GLU A 506 -19.04 14.49 13.09
CA GLU A 506 -19.58 15.46 12.13
C GLU A 506 -20.93 15.06 11.52
N MET A 507 -21.37 13.81 11.72
CA MET A 507 -22.67 13.35 11.20
C MET A 507 -23.82 14.01 11.95
N PRO A 508 -24.87 14.49 11.26
CA PRO A 508 -26.04 15.08 11.91
C PRO A 508 -26.70 14.20 12.99
N ALA A 509 -26.64 12.88 12.80
CA ALA A 509 -27.21 11.91 13.75
C ALA A 509 -26.48 11.92 15.12
N PHE A 510 -25.23 12.34 15.18
CA PHE A 510 -24.40 12.38 16.39
C PHE A 510 -24.10 13.80 16.89
N ALA A 511 -24.72 14.83 16.27
CA ALA A 511 -24.53 16.22 16.67
C ALA A 511 -24.75 16.51 18.18
N PRO A 512 -25.76 15.89 18.86
CA PRO A 512 -25.92 16.07 20.29
C PRO A 512 -24.75 15.56 21.15
N SER A 513 -24.00 14.58 20.64
CA SER A 513 -22.88 13.94 21.34
C SER A 513 -21.51 14.55 20.97
N ARG A 514 -21.48 15.56 20.09
CA ARG A 514 -20.21 16.09 19.55
C ARG A 514 -19.24 16.60 20.62
N ALA A 515 -19.75 17.30 21.61
CA ALA A 515 -18.92 17.86 22.69
C ALA A 515 -18.22 16.76 23.50
N VAL A 516 -18.97 15.74 23.93
CA VAL A 516 -18.39 14.62 24.69
C VAL A 516 -17.48 13.75 23.82
N LEU A 517 -17.79 13.58 22.53
CA LEU A 517 -16.90 12.86 21.60
C LEU A 517 -15.56 13.58 21.44
N GLN A 518 -15.56 14.91 21.39
CA GLN A 518 -14.33 15.70 21.35
C GLN A 518 -13.53 15.57 22.67
N ASP A 519 -14.18 15.60 23.83
CA ASP A 519 -13.49 15.40 25.12
C ASP A 519 -12.87 13.99 25.24
N ILE A 520 -13.55 12.97 24.72
CA ILE A 520 -13.00 11.60 24.62
C ILE A 520 -11.77 11.56 23.71
N LEU A 521 -11.81 12.26 22.56
CA LEU A 521 -10.66 12.38 21.66
C LEU A 521 -9.45 13.07 22.33
N ASP A 522 -9.67 13.97 23.24
CA ASP A 522 -8.63 14.71 23.97
C ASP A 522 -8.16 13.99 25.25
N THR A 523 -8.75 12.81 25.55
CA THR A 523 -8.37 12.00 26.71
C THR A 523 -7.19 11.06 26.35
N PRO A 524 -6.11 10.99 27.17
CA PRO A 524 -5.01 10.05 26.96
C PRO A 524 -5.46 8.58 27.06
N ILE A 525 -4.83 7.71 26.26
CA ILE A 525 -5.11 6.26 26.29
C ILE A 525 -4.50 5.63 27.53
N SER A 526 -5.34 5.03 28.41
CA SER A 526 -4.90 4.33 29.62
C SER A 526 -5.66 3.01 29.82
N PRO A 527 -5.07 2.02 30.50
CA PRO A 527 -5.71 0.71 30.72
C PRO A 527 -6.82 0.73 31.79
N GLU A 528 -6.95 1.78 32.63
CA GLU A 528 -7.98 1.98 33.67
C GLU A 528 -8.23 0.77 34.60
N LEU A 529 -7.23 -0.08 34.79
CA LEU A 529 -7.31 -1.27 35.65
C LEU A 529 -6.55 -1.06 36.98
N LEU A 530 -5.58 -0.14 37.01
CA LEU A 530 -4.80 0.20 38.19
C LEU A 530 -5.39 1.45 38.86
N PRO A 531 -5.34 1.52 40.20
CA PRO A 531 -5.73 2.72 40.91
C PRO A 531 -4.92 3.95 40.44
N PRO A 532 -5.54 5.15 40.38
CA PRO A 532 -4.80 6.38 40.14
C PRO A 532 -3.74 6.61 41.23
N ASP A 533 -2.73 7.42 40.91
CA ASP A 533 -1.73 7.83 41.91
C ASP A 533 -2.34 8.69 43.04
N ALA A 534 -1.51 9.04 44.03
CA ALA A 534 -1.97 9.84 45.19
C ALA A 534 -2.52 11.22 44.82
N GLU A 535 -2.26 11.69 43.60
CA GLU A 535 -2.69 12.98 43.04
C GLU A 535 -3.91 12.85 42.12
N GLY A 536 -4.47 11.61 41.98
CA GLY A 536 -5.62 11.34 41.12
C GLY A 536 -5.29 11.27 39.62
N LYS A 537 -4.00 11.23 39.26
CA LYS A 537 -3.55 11.09 37.87
C LYS A 537 -3.47 9.62 37.45
N ILE A 538 -3.58 9.38 36.18
CA ILE A 538 -3.42 8.05 35.59
C ILE A 538 -2.02 7.53 35.89
N ALA A 539 -1.93 6.45 36.70
CA ALA A 539 -0.65 5.89 37.17
C ALA A 539 0.15 5.20 36.06
N GLN A 540 -0.48 4.88 34.92
CA GLN A 540 0.16 4.09 33.88
C GLN A 540 -0.45 4.36 32.50
N HIS A 541 0.40 4.74 31.52
CA HIS A 541 -0.01 4.81 30.12
C HIS A 541 0.25 3.46 29.42
N THR A 542 -0.71 3.01 28.62
CA THR A 542 -0.59 1.75 27.87
C THR A 542 0.67 1.72 27.01
N GLU A 543 1.00 2.85 26.36
CA GLU A 543 2.16 2.93 25.47
C GLU A 543 3.51 2.83 26.19
N ASP A 544 3.58 3.11 27.49
CA ASP A 544 4.80 2.92 28.29
C ASP A 544 5.14 1.43 28.47
N LEU A 545 4.12 0.57 28.48
CA LEU A 545 4.25 -0.86 28.70
C LEU A 545 4.43 -1.67 27.42
N VAL A 546 3.61 -1.37 26.43
CA VAL A 546 3.57 -2.15 25.18
C VAL A 546 4.29 -1.43 24.04
N GLY A 547 4.52 -0.13 24.14
CA GLY A 547 5.10 0.73 23.12
C GLY A 547 4.08 1.50 22.29
N PRO A 548 4.56 2.49 21.52
CA PRO A 548 3.71 3.35 20.71
C PRO A 548 2.91 2.56 19.65
N TYR A 549 1.60 2.70 19.64
CA TYR A 549 0.73 2.05 18.66
C TYR A 549 1.06 2.44 17.22
N ALA A 550 1.57 3.65 16.99
CA ALA A 550 2.03 4.07 15.66
C ALA A 550 3.11 3.13 15.10
N LEU A 551 4.08 2.70 15.93
CA LEU A 551 5.11 1.73 15.55
C LEU A 551 4.50 0.32 15.35
N HIS A 552 3.64 -0.13 16.26
CA HIS A 552 3.05 -1.46 16.18
C HIS A 552 2.14 -1.62 14.97
N ASP A 553 1.33 -0.64 14.65
CA ASP A 553 0.48 -0.63 13.46
C ASP A 553 1.32 -0.62 12.17
N PHE A 554 2.43 0.12 12.17
CA PHE A 554 3.38 0.09 11.07
C PHE A 554 3.98 -1.32 10.88
N PHE A 555 4.48 -1.94 11.96
CA PHE A 555 5.03 -3.29 11.91
C PHE A 555 3.99 -4.31 11.46
N LEU A 556 2.80 -4.25 12.04
CA LEU A 556 1.68 -5.13 11.73
C LEU A 556 1.30 -5.09 10.25
N TYR A 557 1.23 -3.88 9.67
CA TYR A 557 0.92 -3.69 8.27
C TYR A 557 1.90 -4.42 7.36
N TYR A 558 3.20 -4.22 7.57
CA TYR A 558 4.23 -4.81 6.70
C TYR A 558 4.42 -6.31 6.93
N VAL A 559 4.24 -6.78 8.16
CA VAL A 559 4.29 -8.22 8.49
C VAL A 559 3.13 -8.96 7.81
N LEU A 560 1.90 -8.52 7.99
CA LEU A 560 0.72 -9.27 7.52
C LEU A 560 0.44 -9.06 6.03
N ARG A 561 0.52 -7.81 5.56
CA ARG A 561 0.18 -7.50 4.17
C ARG A 561 1.21 -8.07 3.20
N PHE A 562 2.50 -7.98 3.53
CA PHE A 562 3.59 -8.33 2.61
C PHE A 562 4.53 -9.43 3.11
N GLY A 563 4.51 -9.77 4.39
CA GLY A 563 5.44 -10.77 4.94
C GLY A 563 6.89 -10.30 4.95
N PHE A 564 7.13 -8.99 5.09
CA PHE A 564 8.48 -8.45 5.07
C PHE A 564 9.32 -8.95 6.25
N ARG A 565 10.62 -9.09 5.99
CA ARG A 565 11.60 -9.46 7.00
C ARG A 565 11.81 -8.35 8.03
N PRO A 566 12.17 -8.68 9.26
CA PRO A 566 12.47 -7.71 10.33
C PRO A 566 13.43 -6.60 9.90
N THR A 567 14.52 -6.92 9.22
CA THR A 567 15.51 -5.95 8.71
C THR A 567 14.86 -4.89 7.80
N LYS A 568 14.03 -5.32 6.85
CA LYS A 568 13.33 -4.39 5.94
C LYS A 568 12.34 -3.52 6.69
N ILE A 569 11.54 -4.11 7.59
CA ILE A 569 10.56 -3.37 8.41
C ILE A 569 11.26 -2.34 9.29
N TYR A 570 12.37 -2.71 9.93
CA TYR A 570 13.17 -1.79 10.73
C TYR A 570 13.70 -0.61 9.91
N THR A 571 14.30 -0.87 8.75
CA THR A 571 14.82 0.17 7.85
C THR A 571 13.71 1.14 7.42
N LEU A 572 12.54 0.61 7.04
CA LEU A 572 11.38 1.43 6.67
C LEU A 572 10.86 2.24 7.86
N ALA A 573 10.80 1.64 9.05
CA ALA A 573 10.35 2.32 10.27
C ALA A 573 11.30 3.45 10.69
N CYS A 574 12.62 3.23 10.67
CA CYS A 574 13.60 4.27 10.95
C CYS A 574 13.45 5.48 10.02
N ARG A 575 13.08 5.25 8.76
CA ARG A 575 12.81 6.34 7.80
C ARG A 575 11.47 7.02 8.05
N ALA A 576 10.41 6.23 8.27
CA ALA A 576 9.06 6.76 8.46
C ALA A 576 8.94 7.61 9.73
N PHE A 577 9.68 7.24 10.76
CA PHE A 577 9.63 7.87 12.08
C PHE A 577 10.91 8.66 12.41
N ALA A 578 11.69 9.04 11.40
CA ALA A 578 12.87 9.89 11.60
C ALA A 578 12.48 11.20 12.30
N GLY A 579 13.14 11.50 13.42
CA GLY A 579 12.84 12.65 14.28
C GLY A 579 11.73 12.44 15.32
N ASP A 580 10.99 11.32 15.28
CA ASP A 580 10.03 10.96 16.34
C ASP A 580 10.61 9.94 17.32
N PHE A 581 11.33 8.94 16.79
CA PHE A 581 11.92 7.87 17.61
C PHE A 581 13.36 7.59 17.16
N GLU A 582 14.23 7.36 18.14
CA GLU A 582 15.58 6.91 17.89
C GLU A 582 15.58 5.46 17.38
N PRO A 583 16.54 5.08 16.52
CA PRO A 583 16.63 3.72 15.95
C PRO A 583 16.59 2.60 17.00
N GLU A 584 17.24 2.78 18.15
CA GLU A 584 17.25 1.82 19.25
C GLU A 584 15.87 1.61 19.88
N VAL A 585 15.06 2.67 19.94
CA VAL A 585 13.67 2.61 20.41
C VAL A 585 12.82 1.79 19.44
N ILE A 586 13.00 2.03 18.13
CA ILE A 586 12.31 1.27 17.07
C ILE A 586 12.70 -0.22 17.14
N LYS A 587 14.00 -0.54 17.29
CA LYS A 587 14.50 -1.91 17.46
C LYS A 587 13.89 -2.59 18.69
N LYS A 588 13.88 -1.91 19.85
CA LYS A 588 13.26 -2.40 21.10
C LYS A 588 11.80 -2.80 20.89
N TRP A 589 11.02 -1.94 20.25
CA TRP A 589 9.58 -2.18 20.07
C TRP A 589 9.29 -3.18 18.95
N LEU A 590 10.13 -3.28 17.93
CA LEU A 590 10.04 -4.35 16.91
C LEU A 590 10.29 -5.72 17.54
N LYS A 591 11.29 -5.83 18.43
CA LYS A 591 11.54 -7.06 19.22
C LYS A 591 10.33 -7.42 20.09
N THR A 592 9.78 -6.42 20.79
CA THR A 592 8.58 -6.60 21.63
C THR A 592 7.38 -7.03 20.80
N PHE A 593 7.17 -6.41 19.61
CA PHE A 593 6.12 -6.78 18.68
C PHE A 593 6.22 -8.27 18.30
N TYR A 594 7.34 -8.74 17.78
CA TYR A 594 7.47 -10.14 17.37
C TYR A 594 7.30 -11.11 18.53
N ARG A 595 7.93 -10.83 19.68
CA ARG A 595 7.76 -11.67 20.88
C ARG A 595 6.29 -11.81 21.26
N ARG A 596 5.57 -10.70 21.36
CA ARG A 596 4.13 -10.71 21.73
C ARG A 596 3.27 -11.31 20.63
N PHE A 597 3.51 -10.94 19.38
CA PHE A 597 2.76 -11.45 18.25
C PHE A 597 2.74 -12.98 18.18
N PHE A 598 3.87 -13.63 18.48
CA PHE A 598 3.96 -15.08 18.52
C PHE A 598 3.38 -15.67 19.82
N THR A 599 3.83 -15.20 20.97
CA THR A 599 3.44 -15.80 22.28
C THR A 599 1.95 -15.61 22.61
N GLN A 600 1.29 -14.62 22.01
CA GLN A 600 -0.13 -14.34 22.26
C GLN A 600 -1.07 -14.89 21.18
N GLN A 601 -0.58 -15.74 20.28
CA GLN A 601 -1.40 -16.32 19.21
C GLN A 601 -2.61 -17.10 19.73
N PHE A 602 -2.49 -17.80 20.86
CA PHE A 602 -3.59 -18.57 21.44
C PHE A 602 -4.85 -17.71 21.69
N LYS A 603 -4.69 -16.43 21.99
CA LYS A 603 -5.81 -15.49 22.15
C LYS A 603 -6.55 -15.26 20.84
N ARG A 604 -5.83 -15.24 19.71
CA ARG A 604 -6.41 -15.02 18.38
C ARG A 604 -7.09 -16.25 17.80
N SER A 605 -6.78 -17.44 18.29
CA SER A 605 -7.38 -18.69 17.81
C SER A 605 -8.89 -18.77 18.05
N CYS A 606 -9.40 -18.03 19.04
CA CYS A 606 -10.83 -18.02 19.42
C CYS A 606 -11.49 -16.65 19.21
N LEU A 607 -11.00 -15.83 18.29
CA LEU A 607 -11.58 -14.51 18.04
C LEU A 607 -13.04 -14.58 17.63
N PRO A 608 -13.89 -13.71 18.18
CA PRO A 608 -15.27 -13.52 17.74
C PRO A 608 -15.37 -13.17 16.24
N ASP A 609 -16.57 -13.37 15.68
CA ASP A 609 -16.88 -12.87 14.34
C ASP A 609 -16.83 -11.35 14.29
N GLY A 610 -16.41 -10.82 13.16
CA GLY A 610 -16.34 -9.39 12.89
C GLY A 610 -16.04 -9.11 11.41
N VAL A 611 -16.41 -7.93 10.92
CA VAL A 611 -16.23 -7.55 9.53
C VAL A 611 -14.76 -7.20 9.25
N LYS A 612 -14.20 -7.76 8.18
CA LYS A 612 -12.94 -7.29 7.61
C LYS A 612 -13.21 -6.00 6.82
N VAL A 613 -12.59 -4.89 7.21
CA VAL A 613 -12.78 -3.57 6.59
C VAL A 613 -11.55 -3.07 5.80
N GLY A 614 -10.38 -3.62 6.05
CA GLY A 614 -9.13 -3.21 5.41
C GLY A 614 -8.39 -4.39 4.77
N SER A 615 -7.15 -4.13 4.31
CA SER A 615 -6.30 -5.16 3.69
C SER A 615 -5.72 -6.18 4.68
N VAL A 616 -5.87 -5.95 5.99
CA VAL A 616 -5.30 -6.77 7.07
C VAL A 616 -6.37 -7.12 8.11
N THR A 617 -6.45 -8.38 8.49
CA THR A 617 -7.23 -8.86 9.64
C THR A 617 -6.49 -10.01 10.33
N LEU A 618 -6.77 -10.20 11.62
CA LEU A 618 -6.18 -11.27 12.45
C LEU A 618 -7.13 -12.43 12.69
N SER A 619 -8.32 -12.41 12.08
CA SER A 619 -9.26 -13.51 12.19
C SER A 619 -8.63 -14.81 11.67
N PRO A 620 -8.69 -15.91 12.43
CA PRO A 620 -8.17 -17.21 11.99
C PRO A 620 -8.99 -17.80 10.81
N ARG A 621 -10.16 -17.25 10.55
CA ARG A 621 -11.00 -17.57 9.37
C ARG A 621 -10.64 -16.73 8.14
N GLY A 622 -9.84 -15.69 8.32
CA GLY A 622 -9.45 -14.72 7.28
C GLY A 622 -7.96 -14.79 6.88
N ASP A 623 -7.25 -13.68 7.08
CA ASP A 623 -5.91 -13.45 6.51
C ASP A 623 -4.78 -14.17 7.24
N TRP A 624 -4.93 -14.46 8.55
CA TRP A 624 -3.83 -14.97 9.36
C TRP A 624 -4.17 -16.27 10.07
N ARG A 625 -3.42 -17.32 9.74
CA ARG A 625 -3.46 -18.62 10.42
C ARG A 625 -2.06 -18.97 10.90
N MET A 626 -1.89 -19.12 12.20
CA MET A 626 -0.61 -19.47 12.80
C MET A 626 -0.84 -20.45 13.95
N PRO A 627 0.00 -21.52 14.12
CA PRO A 627 -0.05 -22.36 15.31
C PRO A 627 0.29 -21.54 16.56
N SER A 628 -0.38 -21.83 17.68
CA SER A 628 -0.16 -21.09 18.94
C SER A 628 1.20 -21.36 19.60
N ASP A 629 1.85 -22.44 19.22
CA ASP A 629 3.14 -22.92 19.70
C ASP A 629 4.30 -22.65 18.71
N ALA A 630 4.06 -21.80 17.69
CA ALA A 630 5.09 -21.41 16.73
C ALA A 630 6.24 -20.65 17.41
N SER A 631 7.47 -20.97 17.05
CA SER A 631 8.66 -20.28 17.56
C SER A 631 8.91 -18.95 16.85
N ALA A 632 9.13 -17.89 17.61
CA ALA A 632 9.52 -16.56 17.10
C ALA A 632 11.02 -16.43 16.80
N ARG A 633 11.82 -17.49 17.01
CA ARG A 633 13.28 -17.42 17.05
C ARG A 633 13.88 -16.79 15.80
N LEU A 634 13.45 -17.22 14.60
CA LEU A 634 14.00 -16.68 13.34
C LEU A 634 13.86 -15.17 13.20
N TRP A 635 12.70 -14.63 13.61
CA TRP A 635 12.43 -13.18 13.55
C TRP A 635 13.19 -12.42 14.64
N LEU A 636 13.25 -12.98 15.86
CA LEU A 636 13.95 -12.36 16.99
C LEU A 636 15.47 -12.37 16.78
N ASP A 637 16.06 -13.46 16.26
CA ASP A 637 17.48 -13.55 15.93
C ASP A 637 17.84 -12.48 14.86
N GLU A 638 16.96 -12.24 13.86
CA GLU A 638 17.19 -11.19 12.85
C GLU A 638 17.11 -9.79 13.48
N VAL A 639 16.14 -9.53 14.39
CA VAL A 639 16.06 -8.24 15.11
C VAL A 639 17.27 -7.99 15.99
N GLU A 640 17.81 -9.00 16.66
CA GLU A 640 19.01 -8.85 17.50
C GLU A 640 20.23 -8.41 16.67
N ASN A 641 20.34 -8.87 15.44
CA ASN A 641 21.44 -8.59 14.53
C ASN A 641 21.30 -7.28 13.73
N LEU A 642 20.32 -6.42 14.04
CA LEU A 642 20.11 -5.11 13.41
C LEU A 642 21.12 -4.06 13.88
#